data_de2a5351b4b3c8e3df37c570347dbdd7
#
_entry.id   de2a5351b4b3c8e3df37c570347dbdd7
#
_cell.length_a   1.000
_cell.length_b   1.000
_cell.length_c   1.000
_cell.angle_alpha   90.00
_cell.angle_beta   90.00
_cell.angle_gamma   90.00
#
_symmetry.space_group_name_H-M   'P 1'
#
loop_
_entity.id
_entity.type
_entity.pdbx_description
1 polymer ?
#
loop_
_entity_poly.entity_id
_entity_poly.type
_entity_poly.pdbx_seq_one_letter_code
_entity_poly.pdbx_strand_id
1 'polypeptide(L)'
;MKGTALHLLEFLEGARKRFIIPVYQRNYDWKRENCKQLFDDLVSVIKEGKSTHFFGSIVSYAHSREEVVLIDGQQRITTISLILIAMINAMKKGVCVPEDSRLAEILEDTYIVDKYRRDERKVRLKPFRDDCTAFDRLIYNEEEEYIQDSKVTINYKYFYDRIVQQQELTLDDLYKAIDSLEIIDIELEPQHGDNPQLIFESLNSTGLDLTEADKIRNFVLMNLAPNIQEQFYDKYWNKIEKCSGNELDGFVRNYLTIKQGVIPNQRKIYFAFKEYTKRYDGIEEVLKDMLIYANTYRDIKEYQVGDKDTNEIAKRLDLLDMTVAYPFLMAFLVYAKEVELPVSEIHKVFACIETFIFRRLMCDLPTNALNKIFATLHTAVLKSKRETDTYSSVMIYILESKKLSSSFPKDDEFINGFTTKKVYSMQAKNKMYIFERLENGSSVEKNDVVENIEQGILTIEHIMPQTLSNTWKQDLGADWEEIQEKWLHTISNLTLSGYNIKYSNRPFAEKRDMENGFKESGLRLNHYIAQFDKWSEKELEMRKQELSRLAKTIWSYPETDFEPEVIDDDIVSLSEDNGISTGRKIQYYIFQDEREDVDEWSEMMWAVINKLFAINPVILYEEAKSNKNVWFSTTEASKHYKKIAEGLYYCPSRSSTWNKMAILKNLFRLYQLDEDDLQFGLKPIKQ
;
A
#
# COMPACT_ATOMS: atom_id res chain seq x y z
N MET A 1 18.32 -28.38 -17.04
CA MET A 1 18.09 -27.14 -17.79
C MET A 1 18.96 -27.11 -19.02
N LYS A 2 18.37 -26.87 -20.20
CA LYS A 2 19.07 -26.73 -21.49
C LYS A 2 18.74 -25.37 -22.08
N GLY A 3 19.74 -24.71 -22.66
CA GLY A 3 19.57 -23.44 -23.37
C GLY A 3 19.98 -23.59 -24.83
N THR A 4 19.08 -23.23 -25.76
CA THR A 4 19.33 -23.35 -27.23
C THR A 4 18.90 -22.06 -27.90
N ALA A 5 19.74 -21.54 -28.78
CA ALA A 5 19.34 -20.43 -29.64
C ALA A 5 18.64 -21.01 -30.88
N LEU A 6 17.43 -20.50 -31.15
CA LEU A 6 16.64 -20.92 -32.33
C LEU A 6 15.71 -19.79 -32.80
N HIS A 7 15.15 -19.91 -33.99
CA HIS A 7 14.16 -18.97 -34.48
C HIS A 7 12.83 -19.12 -33.71
N LEU A 8 12.15 -18.00 -33.43
CA LEU A 8 10.91 -18.00 -32.71
C LEU A 8 9.81 -18.86 -33.36
N LEU A 9 9.69 -18.80 -34.69
CA LEU A 9 8.70 -19.60 -35.40
C LEU A 9 9.02 -21.10 -35.31
N GLU A 10 10.29 -21.51 -35.33
CA GLU A 10 10.72 -22.88 -35.09
C GLU A 10 10.31 -23.36 -33.68
N PHE A 11 10.45 -22.49 -32.67
CA PHE A 11 9.96 -22.80 -31.31
C PHE A 11 8.44 -23.01 -31.28
N LEU A 12 7.67 -22.23 -32.04
CA LEU A 12 6.20 -22.32 -32.07
C LEU A 12 5.69 -23.50 -32.92
N GLU A 13 6.49 -24.02 -33.85
CA GLU A 13 6.12 -25.15 -34.68
C GLU A 13 6.02 -26.49 -33.92
N GLY A 14 5.32 -27.42 -34.50
CA GLY A 14 5.22 -28.79 -34.05
C GLY A 14 3.80 -29.34 -34.11
N ALA A 15 3.65 -30.57 -34.63
CA ALA A 15 2.34 -31.24 -34.66
C ALA A 15 1.78 -31.42 -33.24
N ARG A 16 0.57 -30.93 -33.01
CA ARG A 16 -0.18 -30.99 -31.74
C ARG A 16 0.49 -30.26 -30.56
N LYS A 17 1.49 -29.44 -30.79
CA LYS A 17 2.16 -28.65 -29.74
C LYS A 17 1.24 -27.53 -29.28
N ARG A 18 1.03 -27.45 -27.97
CA ARG A 18 0.21 -26.42 -27.32
C ARG A 18 1.00 -25.74 -26.23
N PHE A 19 0.93 -24.42 -26.20
CA PHE A 19 1.55 -23.58 -25.19
C PHE A 19 0.51 -23.19 -24.14
N ILE A 20 0.84 -23.41 -22.88
CA ILE A 20 -0.03 -23.11 -21.74
C ILE A 20 0.59 -21.98 -20.93
N ILE A 21 -0.16 -20.90 -20.76
CA ILE A 21 0.17 -19.86 -19.80
C ILE A 21 -0.53 -20.23 -18.47
N PRO A 22 0.23 -20.58 -17.42
CA PRO A 22 -0.34 -21.03 -16.15
C PRO A 22 -1.11 -19.91 -15.43
N VAL A 23 -2.01 -20.30 -14.53
CA VAL A 23 -2.86 -19.42 -13.72
C VAL A 23 -2.08 -18.48 -12.78
N TYR A 24 -0.85 -18.79 -12.46
CA TYR A 24 -0.01 -17.94 -11.63
C TYR A 24 0.69 -16.84 -12.40
N GLN A 25 0.69 -16.89 -13.74
CA GLN A 25 1.20 -15.82 -14.56
C GLN A 25 0.21 -14.64 -14.59
N ARG A 26 0.75 -13.43 -14.79
CA ARG A 26 -0.10 -12.25 -14.96
C ARG A 26 -0.80 -12.28 -16.31
N ASN A 27 -1.96 -11.62 -16.38
CA ASN A 27 -2.64 -11.37 -17.64
C ASN A 27 -1.73 -10.62 -18.61
N TYR A 28 -2.10 -10.63 -19.89
CA TYR A 28 -1.39 -9.88 -20.91
C TYR A 28 -1.39 -8.38 -20.60
N ASP A 29 -0.19 -7.79 -20.45
CA ASP A 29 -0.02 -6.45 -19.90
C ASP A 29 0.84 -5.50 -20.75
N TRP A 30 1.26 -5.92 -21.93
CA TRP A 30 2.00 -5.04 -22.83
C TRP A 30 1.17 -3.82 -23.17
N LYS A 31 1.82 -2.66 -23.05
CA LYS A 31 1.26 -1.37 -23.44
C LYS A 31 1.47 -1.14 -24.92
N ARG A 32 0.75 -0.16 -25.47
CA ARG A 32 0.87 0.23 -26.89
C ARG A 32 2.30 0.59 -27.28
N GLU A 33 3.07 1.18 -26.38
CA GLU A 33 4.48 1.52 -26.59
C GLU A 33 5.35 0.29 -26.83
N ASN A 34 5.13 -0.79 -26.07
CA ASN A 34 5.84 -2.05 -26.26
C ASN A 34 5.51 -2.69 -27.62
N CYS A 35 4.23 -2.68 -27.98
CA CYS A 35 3.76 -3.18 -29.28
C CYS A 35 4.33 -2.35 -30.44
N LYS A 36 4.38 -1.02 -30.27
CA LYS A 36 4.97 -0.11 -31.24
C LYS A 36 6.45 -0.40 -31.45
N GLN A 37 7.21 -0.52 -30.35
CA GLN A 37 8.63 -0.84 -30.40
C GLN A 37 8.89 -2.14 -31.19
N LEU A 38 8.15 -3.22 -30.85
CA LEU A 38 8.29 -4.49 -31.57
C LEU A 38 8.00 -4.35 -33.06
N PHE A 39 6.92 -3.66 -33.44
CA PHE A 39 6.58 -3.49 -34.85
C PHE A 39 7.62 -2.67 -35.59
N ASP A 40 8.15 -1.62 -34.97
CA ASP A 40 9.20 -0.78 -35.53
C ASP A 40 10.54 -1.57 -35.68
N ASP A 41 10.83 -2.48 -34.72
CA ASP A 41 11.98 -3.40 -34.82
C ASP A 41 11.83 -4.36 -36.00
N LEU A 42 10.63 -4.93 -36.23
CA LEU A 42 10.35 -5.78 -37.39
C LEU A 42 10.54 -5.02 -38.72
N VAL A 43 10.09 -3.78 -38.79
CA VAL A 43 10.31 -2.90 -39.95
C VAL A 43 11.80 -2.65 -40.17
N SER A 44 12.56 -2.40 -39.10
CA SER A 44 14.01 -2.15 -39.19
C SER A 44 14.78 -3.36 -39.69
N VAL A 45 14.41 -4.57 -39.27
CA VAL A 45 15.03 -5.83 -39.74
C VAL A 45 15.02 -5.93 -41.25
N ILE A 46 13.90 -5.67 -41.89
CA ILE A 46 13.74 -5.73 -43.34
C ILE A 46 14.46 -4.56 -44.04
N LYS A 47 14.26 -3.33 -43.55
CA LYS A 47 14.88 -2.14 -44.16
C LYS A 47 16.40 -2.14 -44.11
N GLU A 48 16.97 -2.68 -43.04
CA GLU A 48 18.42 -2.76 -42.85
C GLU A 48 19.01 -4.06 -43.35
N GLY A 49 18.20 -4.99 -43.84
CA GLY A 49 18.65 -6.29 -44.39
C GLY A 49 19.32 -7.18 -43.32
N LYS A 50 18.89 -7.10 -42.08
CA LYS A 50 19.39 -7.94 -40.99
C LYS A 50 18.92 -9.38 -41.17
N SER A 51 19.82 -10.33 -40.97
CA SER A 51 19.49 -11.77 -41.08
C SER A 51 18.72 -12.26 -39.83
N THR A 52 18.98 -11.67 -38.66
CA THR A 52 18.36 -12.08 -37.39
C THR A 52 18.17 -10.88 -36.48
N HIS A 53 17.20 -11.01 -35.54
CA HIS A 53 16.94 -10.04 -34.49
C HIS A 53 16.67 -10.78 -33.17
N PHE A 54 17.45 -10.47 -32.14
CA PHE A 54 17.28 -11.10 -30.82
C PHE A 54 16.04 -10.59 -30.13
N PHE A 55 15.08 -11.49 -29.86
CA PHE A 55 13.78 -11.18 -29.27
C PHE A 55 13.71 -11.45 -27.76
N GLY A 56 14.70 -12.12 -27.21
CA GLY A 56 14.81 -12.42 -25.79
C GLY A 56 14.82 -13.91 -25.47
N SER A 57 14.71 -14.26 -24.17
CA SER A 57 14.64 -15.65 -23.73
C SER A 57 13.19 -16.09 -23.50
N ILE A 58 12.92 -17.37 -23.74
CA ILE A 58 11.67 -18.04 -23.35
C ILE A 58 12.04 -19.19 -22.44
N VAL A 59 11.36 -19.29 -21.29
CA VAL A 59 11.59 -20.35 -20.32
C VAL A 59 10.35 -21.21 -20.25
N SER A 60 10.53 -22.49 -20.46
CA SER A 60 9.42 -23.44 -20.53
C SER A 60 9.79 -24.81 -19.97
N TYR A 61 8.79 -25.65 -19.74
CA TYR A 61 8.99 -27.08 -19.55
C TYR A 61 7.90 -27.89 -20.24
N ALA A 62 8.25 -29.09 -20.69
CA ALA A 62 7.30 -30.01 -21.27
C ALA A 62 6.46 -30.66 -20.14
N HIS A 63 5.17 -30.32 -20.08
CA HIS A 63 4.22 -30.99 -19.16
C HIS A 63 3.83 -32.37 -19.72
N SER A 64 3.68 -32.47 -21.01
CA SER A 64 3.44 -33.70 -21.76
C SER A 64 4.10 -33.62 -23.14
N ARG A 65 3.91 -34.66 -23.97
CA ARG A 65 4.41 -34.61 -25.36
C ARG A 65 3.76 -33.52 -26.21
N GLU A 66 2.59 -33.08 -25.82
CA GLU A 66 1.78 -32.11 -26.59
C GLU A 66 1.68 -30.74 -25.88
N GLU A 67 2.00 -30.65 -24.58
CA GLU A 67 1.80 -29.44 -23.78
C GLU A 67 3.10 -28.89 -23.21
N VAL A 68 3.39 -27.66 -23.56
CA VAL A 68 4.54 -26.88 -23.11
C VAL A 68 4.03 -25.76 -22.19
N VAL A 69 4.48 -25.75 -20.97
CA VAL A 69 4.11 -24.73 -19.95
C VAL A 69 5.14 -23.60 -20.00
N LEU A 70 4.67 -22.38 -20.18
CA LEU A 70 5.51 -21.18 -20.24
C LEU A 70 5.76 -20.65 -18.84
N ILE A 71 7.03 -20.55 -18.45
CA ILE A 71 7.46 -19.98 -17.16
C ILE A 71 7.85 -18.52 -17.32
N ASP A 72 8.47 -18.14 -18.46
CA ASP A 72 8.75 -16.77 -18.86
C ASP A 72 8.64 -16.62 -20.38
N GLY A 73 8.42 -15.38 -20.84
CA GLY A 73 8.25 -15.06 -22.26
C GLY A 73 6.78 -15.07 -22.73
N GLN A 74 5.79 -15.31 -21.86
CA GLN A 74 4.37 -15.37 -22.22
C GLN A 74 3.88 -14.08 -22.90
N GLN A 75 4.33 -12.90 -22.49
CA GLN A 75 3.95 -11.62 -23.09
C GLN A 75 4.42 -11.55 -24.55
N ARG A 76 5.66 -11.99 -24.83
CA ARG A 76 6.26 -12.02 -26.17
C ARG A 76 5.50 -12.97 -27.09
N ILE A 77 5.25 -14.20 -26.64
CA ILE A 77 4.50 -15.20 -27.43
C ILE A 77 3.08 -14.71 -27.72
N THR A 78 2.38 -14.18 -26.71
CA THR A 78 1.04 -13.62 -26.92
C THR A 78 1.08 -12.50 -27.95
N THR A 79 2.04 -11.59 -27.86
CA THR A 79 2.13 -10.45 -28.80
C THR A 79 2.38 -10.90 -30.24
N ILE A 80 3.30 -11.86 -30.46
CA ILE A 80 3.53 -12.42 -31.80
C ILE A 80 2.29 -13.12 -32.32
N SER A 81 1.59 -13.88 -31.49
CA SER A 81 0.32 -14.50 -31.86
C SER A 81 -0.72 -13.44 -32.30
N LEU A 82 -0.79 -12.29 -31.60
CA LEU A 82 -1.69 -11.19 -32.00
C LEU A 82 -1.32 -10.59 -33.36
N ILE A 83 -0.01 -10.45 -33.68
CA ILE A 83 0.43 -9.99 -34.99
C ILE A 83 0.04 -11.00 -36.07
N LEU A 84 0.27 -12.30 -35.85
CA LEU A 84 -0.09 -13.36 -36.78
C LEU A 84 -1.60 -13.40 -37.03
N ILE A 85 -2.43 -13.30 -35.97
CA ILE A 85 -3.91 -13.23 -36.09
C ILE A 85 -4.31 -11.99 -36.89
N ALA A 86 -3.68 -10.84 -36.66
CA ALA A 86 -3.97 -9.61 -37.38
C ALA A 86 -3.64 -9.75 -38.88
N MET A 87 -2.51 -10.39 -39.23
CA MET A 87 -2.16 -10.73 -40.61
C MET A 87 -3.19 -11.65 -41.26
N ILE A 88 -3.55 -12.76 -40.57
CA ILE A 88 -4.52 -13.74 -41.07
C ILE A 88 -5.88 -13.06 -41.33
N ASN A 89 -6.38 -12.26 -40.38
CA ASN A 89 -7.66 -11.58 -40.51
C ASN A 89 -7.65 -10.52 -41.61
N ALA A 90 -6.55 -9.77 -41.81
CA ALA A 90 -6.40 -8.82 -42.91
C ALA A 90 -6.42 -9.52 -44.31
N MET A 91 -5.78 -10.69 -44.42
CA MET A 91 -5.82 -11.50 -45.63
C MET A 91 -7.22 -12.10 -45.87
N LYS A 92 -7.84 -12.70 -44.87
CA LYS A 92 -9.19 -13.28 -45.00
C LYS A 92 -10.24 -12.26 -45.38
N LYS A 93 -10.09 -11.01 -44.97
CA LYS A 93 -10.96 -9.89 -45.37
C LYS A 93 -10.63 -9.31 -46.76
N GLY A 94 -9.56 -9.78 -47.38
CA GLY A 94 -9.11 -9.26 -48.67
C GLY A 94 -8.58 -7.83 -48.64
N VAL A 95 -8.25 -7.30 -47.47
CA VAL A 95 -7.71 -5.93 -47.29
C VAL A 95 -6.22 -5.89 -47.67
N CYS A 96 -5.51 -6.97 -47.38
CA CYS A 96 -4.11 -7.15 -47.76
C CYS A 96 -3.95 -8.47 -48.54
N VAL A 97 -3.19 -8.45 -49.63
CA VAL A 97 -2.98 -9.61 -50.53
C VAL A 97 -1.50 -10.03 -50.45
N PRO A 98 -1.19 -11.25 -50.00
CA PRO A 98 0.17 -11.79 -50.01
C PRO A 98 0.58 -12.30 -51.39
N GLU A 99 1.86 -12.56 -51.60
CA GLU A 99 2.36 -13.22 -52.84
C GLU A 99 1.89 -14.68 -52.95
N ASP A 100 1.99 -15.46 -51.84
CA ASP A 100 1.39 -16.78 -51.74
C ASP A 100 -0.05 -16.68 -51.20
N SER A 101 -1.02 -16.97 -52.06
CA SER A 101 -2.46 -16.95 -51.69
C SER A 101 -2.81 -17.89 -50.51
N ARG A 102 -1.99 -18.86 -50.18
CA ARG A 102 -2.16 -19.81 -49.08
C ARG A 102 -1.54 -19.32 -47.78
N LEU A 103 -0.84 -18.18 -47.77
CA LEU A 103 -0.14 -17.71 -46.55
C LEU A 103 -1.05 -17.62 -45.33
N ALA A 104 -2.27 -17.14 -45.50
CA ALA A 104 -3.25 -17.08 -44.37
C ALA A 104 -3.54 -18.47 -43.78
N GLU A 105 -3.75 -19.48 -44.63
CA GLU A 105 -3.99 -20.87 -44.22
C GLU A 105 -2.76 -21.47 -43.55
N ILE A 106 -1.57 -21.23 -44.11
CA ILE A 106 -0.31 -21.70 -43.56
C ILE A 106 -0.08 -21.14 -42.16
N LEU A 107 -0.23 -19.82 -41.96
CA LEU A 107 -0.03 -19.17 -40.67
C LEU A 107 -1.04 -19.67 -39.64
N GLU A 108 -2.30 -19.78 -40.02
CA GLU A 108 -3.36 -20.25 -39.12
C GLU A 108 -3.10 -21.68 -38.64
N ASP A 109 -2.83 -22.60 -39.56
CA ASP A 109 -2.66 -24.01 -39.26
C ASP A 109 -1.34 -24.32 -38.54
N THR A 110 -0.30 -23.56 -38.84
CA THR A 110 1.03 -23.81 -38.25
C THR A 110 1.15 -23.23 -36.87
N TYR A 111 0.62 -22.01 -36.63
CA TYR A 111 0.94 -21.27 -35.40
C TYR A 111 -0.27 -20.97 -34.49
N ILE A 112 -1.51 -20.94 -35.04
CA ILE A 112 -2.67 -20.46 -34.28
C ILE A 112 -3.63 -21.60 -33.93
N VAL A 113 -4.02 -22.43 -34.88
CA VAL A 113 -5.05 -23.46 -34.72
C VAL A 113 -4.48 -24.85 -35.00
N ASP A 114 -4.82 -25.82 -34.17
CA ASP A 114 -4.52 -27.24 -34.41
C ASP A 114 -5.78 -27.98 -34.89
N LYS A 115 -5.89 -28.18 -36.18
CA LYS A 115 -7.05 -28.86 -36.83
C LYS A 115 -7.25 -30.30 -36.33
N TYR A 116 -6.24 -30.93 -35.77
CA TYR A 116 -6.27 -32.35 -35.38
C TYR A 116 -6.71 -32.58 -33.92
N ARG A 117 -6.87 -31.49 -33.14
CA ARG A 117 -7.39 -31.62 -31.77
C ARG A 117 -8.88 -31.87 -31.74
N ARG A 118 -9.32 -32.64 -30.72
CA ARG A 118 -10.72 -33.01 -30.53
C ARG A 118 -11.46 -32.12 -29.52
N ASP A 119 -10.72 -31.31 -28.78
CA ASP A 119 -11.29 -30.34 -27.85
C ASP A 119 -11.98 -29.18 -28.60
N GLU A 120 -12.95 -28.57 -27.96
CA GLU A 120 -13.77 -27.49 -28.55
C GLU A 120 -12.94 -26.29 -29.01
N ARG A 121 -11.79 -26.06 -28.36
CA ARG A 121 -10.88 -24.95 -28.64
C ARG A 121 -9.57 -25.47 -29.24
N LYS A 122 -9.49 -25.53 -30.53
CA LYS A 122 -8.32 -26.02 -31.28
C LYS A 122 -7.13 -25.02 -31.28
N VAL A 123 -6.97 -24.21 -30.23
CA VAL A 123 -6.00 -23.11 -30.20
C VAL A 123 -4.64 -23.60 -29.65
N ARG A 124 -3.55 -23.19 -30.29
CA ARG A 124 -2.18 -23.58 -29.91
C ARG A 124 -1.66 -22.84 -28.67
N LEU A 125 -1.94 -21.55 -28.57
CA LEU A 125 -1.66 -20.78 -27.34
C LEU A 125 -2.91 -20.73 -26.47
N LYS A 126 -2.81 -21.22 -25.24
CA LYS A 126 -3.87 -21.10 -24.23
C LYS A 126 -3.48 -20.01 -23.22
N PRO A 127 -3.89 -18.75 -23.44
CA PRO A 127 -3.78 -17.72 -22.41
C PRO A 127 -4.67 -18.07 -21.22
N PHE A 128 -4.54 -17.31 -20.14
CA PHE A 128 -5.34 -17.55 -18.95
C PHE A 128 -6.63 -16.72 -18.97
N ARG A 129 -7.78 -17.36 -18.68
CA ARG A 129 -9.14 -16.80 -18.46
C ARG A 129 -9.59 -15.67 -19.38
N ASP A 130 -9.61 -14.41 -18.86
CA ASP A 130 -10.18 -13.26 -19.57
C ASP A 130 -9.40 -13.00 -20.87
N ASP A 131 -8.08 -13.16 -20.83
CA ASP A 131 -7.26 -13.13 -22.03
C ASP A 131 -7.58 -14.27 -22.99
N CYS A 132 -7.91 -15.47 -22.49
CA CYS A 132 -8.29 -16.59 -23.31
C CYS A 132 -9.58 -16.29 -24.08
N THR A 133 -10.59 -15.73 -23.43
CA THR A 133 -11.86 -15.38 -24.06
C THR A 133 -11.66 -14.29 -25.13
N ALA A 134 -10.90 -13.24 -24.81
CA ALA A 134 -10.57 -12.19 -25.75
C ALA A 134 -9.78 -12.73 -26.96
N PHE A 135 -8.80 -13.61 -26.70
CA PHE A 135 -7.94 -14.23 -27.73
C PHE A 135 -8.75 -15.14 -28.68
N ASP A 136 -9.63 -15.99 -28.13
CA ASP A 136 -10.49 -16.87 -28.92
C ASP A 136 -11.36 -16.06 -29.90
N ARG A 137 -11.99 -14.96 -29.43
CA ARG A 137 -12.83 -14.11 -30.27
C ARG A 137 -12.09 -13.45 -31.43
N LEU A 138 -10.80 -13.13 -31.24
CA LEU A 138 -9.94 -12.62 -32.31
C LEU A 138 -9.64 -13.67 -33.36
N ILE A 139 -9.37 -14.92 -32.93
CA ILE A 139 -9.06 -16.04 -33.85
C ILE A 139 -10.26 -16.37 -34.74
N TYR A 140 -11.46 -16.43 -34.14
CA TYR A 140 -12.69 -16.73 -34.87
C TYR A 140 -13.29 -15.50 -35.56
N ASN A 141 -12.64 -14.33 -35.42
CA ASN A 141 -13.04 -13.06 -36.02
C ASN A 141 -14.46 -12.61 -35.66
N GLU A 142 -14.86 -12.85 -34.43
CA GLU A 142 -16.18 -12.49 -33.87
C GLU A 142 -16.19 -11.02 -33.45
N GLU A 143 -16.14 -10.08 -34.41
CA GLU A 143 -15.93 -8.64 -34.15
C GLU A 143 -16.98 -7.99 -33.24
N GLU A 144 -18.24 -8.41 -33.36
CA GLU A 144 -19.34 -7.92 -32.52
C GLU A 144 -19.18 -8.33 -31.06
N GLU A 145 -18.38 -9.37 -30.79
CA GLU A 145 -18.15 -9.93 -29.47
C GLU A 145 -16.77 -9.59 -28.90
N TYR A 146 -16.00 -8.73 -29.55
CA TYR A 146 -14.69 -8.33 -29.05
C TYR A 146 -14.77 -7.64 -27.70
N ILE A 147 -13.97 -8.08 -26.72
CA ILE A 147 -13.86 -7.47 -25.38
C ILE A 147 -13.02 -6.20 -25.54
N GLN A 148 -13.68 -5.06 -25.65
CA GLN A 148 -13.08 -3.80 -26.10
C GLN A 148 -12.02 -3.23 -25.14
N ASP A 149 -12.16 -3.47 -23.85
CA ASP A 149 -11.26 -3.01 -22.77
C ASP A 149 -10.10 -3.98 -22.47
N SER A 150 -10.12 -5.19 -23.09
CA SER A 150 -9.01 -6.13 -22.97
C SER A 150 -7.78 -5.63 -23.71
N LYS A 151 -6.60 -5.68 -23.05
CA LYS A 151 -5.31 -5.37 -23.69
C LYS A 151 -4.99 -6.28 -24.88
N VAL A 152 -5.47 -7.52 -24.85
CA VAL A 152 -5.40 -8.45 -25.98
C VAL A 152 -6.10 -7.84 -27.22
N THR A 153 -7.33 -7.36 -27.07
CA THR A 153 -8.11 -6.74 -28.13
C THR A 153 -7.52 -5.39 -28.57
N ILE A 154 -7.12 -4.55 -27.61
CA ILE A 154 -6.54 -3.22 -27.90
C ILE A 154 -5.28 -3.36 -28.73
N ASN A 155 -4.37 -4.28 -28.33
CA ASN A 155 -3.12 -4.48 -29.04
C ASN A 155 -3.29 -5.22 -30.37
N TYR A 156 -4.25 -6.15 -30.48
CA TYR A 156 -4.62 -6.72 -31.75
C TYR A 156 -5.08 -5.64 -32.75
N LYS A 157 -6.00 -4.75 -32.33
CA LYS A 157 -6.46 -3.65 -33.17
C LYS A 157 -5.31 -2.74 -33.62
N TYR A 158 -4.39 -2.43 -32.68
CA TYR A 158 -3.20 -1.66 -33.02
C TYR A 158 -2.40 -2.33 -34.13
N PHE A 159 -2.14 -3.65 -34.04
CA PHE A 159 -1.39 -4.38 -35.09
C PHE A 159 -2.18 -4.47 -36.40
N TYR A 160 -3.48 -4.74 -36.32
CA TYR A 160 -4.35 -4.78 -37.49
C TYR A 160 -4.32 -3.45 -38.25
N ASP A 161 -4.51 -2.34 -37.54
CA ASP A 161 -4.47 -1.00 -38.15
C ASP A 161 -3.10 -0.68 -38.73
N ARG A 162 -2.01 -1.04 -38.04
CA ARG A 162 -0.64 -0.86 -38.58
C ARG A 162 -0.40 -1.66 -39.83
N ILE A 163 -0.87 -2.90 -39.90
CA ILE A 163 -0.72 -3.77 -41.08
C ILE A 163 -1.52 -3.21 -42.26
N VAL A 164 -2.75 -2.75 -42.02
CA VAL A 164 -3.63 -2.27 -43.09
C VAL A 164 -3.24 -0.87 -43.58
N GLN A 165 -2.82 0.02 -42.69
CA GLN A 165 -2.60 1.44 -43.03
C GLN A 165 -1.15 1.73 -43.44
N GLN A 166 -0.17 0.92 -43.00
CA GLN A 166 1.24 1.14 -43.35
C GLN A 166 1.54 0.67 -44.78
N GLN A 167 2.50 1.35 -45.43
CA GLN A 167 2.98 1.03 -46.78
C GLN A 167 4.48 0.63 -46.76
N GLU A 168 5.03 0.37 -45.56
CA GLU A 168 6.48 0.19 -45.40
C GLU A 168 6.93 -1.23 -45.67
N LEU A 169 6.08 -2.23 -45.45
CA LEU A 169 6.34 -3.66 -45.63
C LEU A 169 5.16 -4.34 -46.33
N THR A 170 5.47 -5.33 -47.19
CA THR A 170 4.47 -6.30 -47.66
C THR A 170 4.13 -7.29 -46.51
N LEU A 171 3.07 -8.08 -46.67
CA LEU A 171 2.79 -9.16 -45.70
C LEU A 171 3.87 -10.23 -45.68
N ASP A 172 4.43 -10.51 -46.86
CA ASP A 172 5.53 -11.47 -47.01
C ASP A 172 6.81 -10.97 -46.33
N ASP A 173 7.09 -9.66 -46.41
CA ASP A 173 8.21 -9.06 -45.70
C ASP A 173 7.99 -9.08 -44.19
N LEU A 174 6.77 -8.79 -43.73
CA LEU A 174 6.43 -8.87 -42.30
C LEU A 174 6.56 -10.31 -41.77
N TYR A 175 6.14 -11.30 -42.57
CA TYR A 175 6.35 -12.71 -42.21
C TYR A 175 7.82 -13.06 -42.11
N LYS A 176 8.66 -12.65 -43.11
CA LYS A 176 10.11 -12.83 -43.05
C LYS A 176 10.75 -12.14 -41.85
N ALA A 177 10.27 -10.95 -41.49
CA ALA A 177 10.75 -10.24 -40.28
C ALA A 177 10.45 -11.03 -39.02
N ILE A 178 9.26 -11.60 -38.90
CA ILE A 178 8.88 -12.44 -37.74
C ILE A 178 9.72 -13.74 -37.73
N ASP A 179 9.97 -14.34 -38.87
CA ASP A 179 10.79 -15.57 -39.00
C ASP A 179 12.26 -15.31 -38.60
N SER A 180 12.75 -14.07 -38.79
CA SER A 180 14.11 -13.68 -38.38
C SER A 180 14.29 -13.46 -36.89
N LEU A 181 13.20 -13.51 -36.08
CA LEU A 181 13.29 -13.35 -34.63
C LEU A 181 13.99 -14.54 -33.99
N GLU A 182 15.11 -14.29 -33.32
CA GLU A 182 15.83 -15.30 -32.53
C GLU A 182 15.51 -15.21 -31.06
N ILE A 183 15.39 -16.37 -30.43
CA ILE A 183 15.18 -16.53 -28.97
C ILE A 183 16.25 -17.43 -28.38
N ILE A 184 16.46 -17.32 -27.08
CA ILE A 184 17.09 -18.37 -26.28
C ILE A 184 15.98 -19.17 -25.63
N ASP A 185 15.74 -20.39 -26.13
CA ASP A 185 14.86 -21.35 -25.50
C ASP A 185 15.56 -21.98 -24.30
N ILE A 186 15.01 -21.83 -23.12
CA ILE A 186 15.49 -22.41 -21.87
C ILE A 186 14.49 -23.49 -21.44
N GLU A 187 14.78 -24.73 -21.77
CA GLU A 187 13.95 -25.86 -21.38
C GLU A 187 14.34 -26.35 -19.99
N LEU A 188 13.36 -26.33 -19.06
CA LEU A 188 13.53 -26.86 -17.71
C LEU A 188 13.16 -28.35 -17.68
N GLU A 189 13.89 -29.08 -16.87
CA GLU A 189 13.68 -30.51 -16.62
C GLU A 189 13.34 -30.76 -15.14
N PRO A 190 12.08 -30.50 -14.69
CA PRO A 190 11.69 -30.65 -13.28
C PRO A 190 11.92 -32.08 -12.75
N GLN A 191 11.82 -33.07 -13.63
CA GLN A 191 12.07 -34.49 -13.32
C GLN A 191 13.55 -34.77 -12.96
N HIS A 192 14.48 -33.91 -13.41
CA HIS A 192 15.92 -33.99 -13.14
C HIS A 192 16.40 -32.97 -12.09
N GLY A 193 15.47 -32.38 -11.34
CA GLY A 193 15.79 -31.50 -10.19
C GLY A 193 15.78 -29.99 -10.48
N ASP A 194 15.43 -29.56 -11.70
CA ASP A 194 15.21 -28.14 -11.94
C ASP A 194 13.97 -27.66 -11.18
N ASN A 195 14.11 -26.59 -10.41
CA ASN A 195 12.99 -25.97 -9.71
C ASN A 195 12.49 -24.75 -10.51
N PRO A 196 11.32 -24.84 -11.17
CA PRO A 196 10.79 -23.75 -11.98
C PRO A 196 10.63 -22.45 -11.21
N GLN A 197 10.27 -22.49 -9.92
CA GLN A 197 10.08 -21.31 -9.08
C GLN A 197 11.41 -20.59 -8.82
N LEU A 198 12.47 -21.30 -8.44
CA LEU A 198 13.78 -20.70 -8.18
C LEU A 198 14.37 -20.08 -9.44
N ILE A 199 14.16 -20.74 -10.59
CA ILE A 199 14.64 -20.24 -11.88
C ILE A 199 13.83 -19.00 -12.28
N PHE A 200 12.51 -19.03 -12.11
CA PHE A 200 11.65 -17.87 -12.34
C PHE A 200 12.05 -16.67 -11.45
N GLU A 201 12.30 -16.90 -10.16
CA GLU A 201 12.77 -15.87 -9.22
C GLU A 201 14.11 -15.25 -9.68
N SER A 202 15.04 -16.08 -10.17
CA SER A 202 16.36 -15.61 -10.60
C SER A 202 16.32 -14.81 -11.91
N LEU A 203 15.49 -15.23 -12.86
CA LEU A 203 15.36 -14.56 -14.17
C LEU A 203 14.64 -13.21 -14.06
N ASN A 204 13.59 -13.14 -13.26
CA ASN A 204 12.84 -11.89 -13.04
C ASN A 204 13.63 -10.84 -12.22
N SER A 205 14.77 -11.21 -11.63
CA SER A 205 15.66 -10.22 -11.01
C SER A 205 16.37 -9.31 -12.01
N THR A 206 16.32 -9.65 -13.32
CA THR A 206 17.02 -8.94 -14.41
C THR A 206 16.10 -8.40 -15.51
N GLY A 207 14.76 -8.63 -15.40
CA GLY A 207 13.75 -8.24 -16.41
C GLY A 207 12.80 -7.14 -15.99
N LEU A 208 11.62 -7.05 -16.63
CA LEU A 208 10.52 -6.17 -16.22
C LEU A 208 10.08 -6.57 -14.81
N ASP A 209 10.18 -5.63 -13.85
CA ASP A 209 9.91 -5.87 -12.44
C ASP A 209 8.48 -6.40 -12.24
N LEU A 210 8.38 -7.63 -11.73
CA LEU A 210 7.14 -8.15 -11.16
C LEU A 210 6.81 -7.39 -9.88
N THR A 211 5.52 -7.13 -9.66
CA THR A 211 5.07 -6.62 -8.37
C THR A 211 5.35 -7.65 -7.28
N GLU A 212 5.41 -7.23 -6.04
CA GLU A 212 5.59 -8.15 -4.91
C GLU A 212 4.42 -9.14 -4.83
N ALA A 213 3.20 -8.71 -5.15
CA ALA A 213 2.01 -9.56 -5.22
C ALA A 213 2.08 -10.62 -6.33
N ASP A 214 2.64 -10.28 -7.52
CA ASP A 214 2.87 -11.26 -8.58
C ASP A 214 3.83 -12.35 -8.14
N LYS A 215 4.91 -11.97 -7.45
CA LYS A 215 5.88 -12.94 -6.88
C LYS A 215 5.21 -13.85 -5.85
N ILE A 216 4.32 -13.31 -5.02
CA ILE A 216 3.57 -14.07 -4.02
C ILE A 216 2.58 -15.02 -4.69
N ARG A 217 1.82 -14.56 -5.71
CA ARG A 217 0.93 -15.41 -6.49
C ARG A 217 1.68 -16.61 -7.07
N ASN A 218 2.83 -16.35 -7.68
CA ASN A 218 3.67 -17.41 -8.24
C ASN A 218 4.14 -18.37 -7.16
N PHE A 219 4.62 -17.88 -6.03
CA PHE A 219 5.04 -18.70 -4.90
C PHE A 219 3.93 -19.62 -4.38
N VAL A 220 2.72 -19.06 -4.24
CA VAL A 220 1.56 -19.78 -3.70
C VAL A 220 1.08 -20.88 -4.63
N LEU A 221 1.09 -20.65 -5.94
CA LEU A 221 0.43 -21.53 -6.91
C LEU A 221 1.41 -22.43 -7.68
N MET A 222 2.64 -21.99 -7.95
CA MET A 222 3.55 -22.71 -8.85
C MET A 222 3.93 -24.10 -8.37
N ASN A 223 4.00 -24.33 -7.06
CA ASN A 223 4.36 -25.64 -6.48
C ASN A 223 3.18 -26.61 -6.34
N LEU A 224 1.98 -26.21 -6.77
CA LEU A 224 0.79 -27.05 -6.71
C LEU A 224 0.60 -27.83 -8.01
N ALA A 225 -0.08 -28.99 -7.95
CA ALA A 225 -0.48 -29.71 -9.16
C ALA A 225 -1.45 -28.84 -10.00
N PRO A 226 -1.42 -28.91 -11.36
CA PRO A 226 -2.20 -28.01 -12.22
C PRO A 226 -3.69 -27.87 -11.90
N ASN A 227 -4.36 -28.99 -11.58
CA ASN A 227 -5.76 -28.98 -11.17
C ASN A 227 -6.00 -28.28 -9.82
N ILE A 228 -5.03 -28.38 -8.91
CA ILE A 228 -5.06 -27.70 -7.61
C ILE A 228 -4.75 -26.20 -7.78
N GLN A 229 -3.85 -25.85 -8.69
CA GLN A 229 -3.55 -24.44 -9.02
C GLN A 229 -4.81 -23.67 -9.41
N GLU A 230 -5.61 -24.20 -10.35
CA GLU A 230 -6.87 -23.58 -10.79
C GLU A 230 -7.87 -23.47 -9.64
N GLN A 231 -8.02 -24.54 -8.84
CA GLN A 231 -8.92 -24.52 -7.69
C GLN A 231 -8.53 -23.47 -6.64
N PHE A 232 -7.24 -23.34 -6.30
CA PHE A 232 -6.75 -22.40 -5.30
C PHE A 232 -6.83 -20.96 -5.82
N TYR A 233 -6.54 -20.77 -7.09
CA TYR A 233 -6.73 -19.49 -7.73
C TYR A 233 -8.18 -19.05 -7.63
N ASP A 234 -9.16 -19.88 -8.04
CA ASP A 234 -10.59 -19.54 -8.04
C ASP A 234 -11.17 -19.40 -6.65
N LYS A 235 -10.80 -20.28 -5.77
CA LYS A 235 -11.35 -20.34 -4.42
C LYS A 235 -10.84 -19.21 -3.55
N TYR A 236 -9.58 -18.81 -3.72
CA TYR A 236 -8.88 -17.88 -2.85
C TYR A 236 -8.29 -16.68 -3.57
N TRP A 237 -7.25 -16.89 -4.41
CA TRP A 237 -6.41 -15.80 -4.91
C TRP A 237 -7.17 -14.78 -5.75
N ASN A 238 -7.97 -15.21 -6.70
CA ASN A 238 -8.80 -14.33 -7.53
C ASN A 238 -9.77 -13.45 -6.70
N LYS A 239 -10.27 -14.00 -5.59
CA LYS A 239 -11.13 -13.24 -4.68
C LYS A 239 -10.33 -12.20 -3.90
N ILE A 240 -9.12 -12.57 -3.45
CA ILE A 240 -8.19 -11.65 -2.79
C ILE A 240 -7.82 -10.51 -3.73
N GLU A 241 -7.47 -10.82 -4.98
CA GLU A 241 -7.18 -9.80 -6.02
C GLU A 241 -8.38 -8.86 -6.23
N LYS A 242 -9.58 -9.40 -6.36
CA LYS A 242 -10.79 -8.59 -6.54
C LYS A 242 -11.09 -7.70 -5.33
N CYS A 243 -10.87 -8.18 -4.11
CA CYS A 243 -11.08 -7.40 -2.89
C CYS A 243 -10.06 -6.27 -2.72
N SER A 244 -8.83 -6.47 -3.14
CA SER A 244 -7.73 -5.49 -3.00
C SER A 244 -7.57 -4.59 -4.24
N GLY A 245 -8.13 -4.96 -5.38
CA GLY A 245 -8.01 -4.21 -6.62
C GLY A 245 -6.55 -3.93 -7.00
N ASN A 246 -6.26 -2.70 -7.38
CA ASN A 246 -4.91 -2.28 -7.76
C ASN A 246 -3.93 -2.13 -6.57
N GLU A 247 -4.39 -2.36 -5.33
CA GLU A 247 -3.60 -2.16 -4.11
C GLU A 247 -3.18 -3.48 -3.43
N LEU A 248 -3.07 -4.55 -4.20
CA LEU A 248 -2.76 -5.88 -3.68
C LEU A 248 -1.45 -5.93 -2.87
N ASP A 249 -0.38 -5.25 -3.31
CA ASP A 249 0.88 -5.14 -2.57
C ASP A 249 0.66 -4.48 -1.20
N GLY A 250 -0.14 -3.40 -1.16
CA GLY A 250 -0.51 -2.71 0.07
C GLY A 250 -1.33 -3.59 1.02
N PHE A 251 -2.30 -4.31 0.48
CA PHE A 251 -3.08 -5.28 1.25
C PHE A 251 -2.18 -6.36 1.88
N VAL A 252 -1.31 -7.00 1.10
CA VAL A 252 -0.42 -8.05 1.63
C VAL A 252 0.52 -7.49 2.69
N ARG A 253 1.02 -6.28 2.51
CA ARG A 253 1.85 -5.59 3.50
C ARG A 253 1.09 -5.38 4.81
N ASN A 254 -0.16 -4.91 4.75
CA ASN A 254 -1.02 -4.73 5.91
C ASN A 254 -1.33 -6.06 6.60
N TYR A 255 -1.64 -7.11 5.84
CA TYR A 255 -1.86 -8.46 6.36
C TYR A 255 -0.65 -8.99 7.14
N LEU A 256 0.54 -8.88 6.55
CA LEU A 256 1.79 -9.30 7.22
C LEU A 256 2.08 -8.45 8.48
N THR A 257 1.78 -7.15 8.43
CA THR A 257 1.90 -6.28 9.61
C THR A 257 1.04 -6.78 10.75
N ILE A 258 -0.21 -7.16 10.48
CA ILE A 258 -1.12 -7.72 11.49
C ILE A 258 -0.55 -9.02 12.08
N LYS A 259 -0.06 -9.91 11.22
CA LYS A 259 0.39 -11.26 11.64
C LYS A 259 1.76 -11.27 12.32
N GLN A 260 2.59 -10.28 12.07
CA GLN A 260 3.98 -10.21 12.57
C GLN A 260 4.20 -9.10 13.61
N GLY A 261 3.28 -8.14 13.73
CA GLY A 261 3.44 -6.96 14.58
C GLY A 261 4.52 -5.97 14.07
N VAL A 262 5.10 -6.22 12.90
CA VAL A 262 6.17 -5.42 12.29
C VAL A 262 5.81 -5.11 10.84
N ILE A 263 6.06 -3.88 10.41
CA ILE A 263 5.76 -3.44 9.05
C ILE A 263 6.85 -3.90 8.09
N PRO A 264 6.56 -4.77 7.11
CA PRO A 264 7.55 -5.20 6.13
C PRO A 264 8.02 -4.04 5.25
N ASN A 265 9.30 -4.07 4.87
CA ASN A 265 9.81 -3.16 3.85
C ASN A 265 9.07 -3.39 2.52
N GLN A 266 8.63 -2.31 1.87
CA GLN A 266 7.82 -2.35 0.65
C GLN A 266 8.46 -3.16 -0.49
N ARG A 267 9.79 -3.17 -0.60
CA ARG A 267 10.54 -3.93 -1.62
C ARG A 267 10.86 -5.36 -1.20
N LYS A 268 10.41 -5.82 -0.03
CA LYS A 268 10.71 -7.13 0.54
C LYS A 268 9.45 -7.85 1.04
N ILE A 269 8.27 -7.45 0.59
CA ILE A 269 6.98 -8.03 1.01
C ILE A 269 6.96 -9.52 0.67
N TYR A 270 7.42 -9.89 -0.51
CA TYR A 270 7.52 -11.28 -0.94
C TYR A 270 8.37 -12.13 0.02
N PHE A 271 9.56 -11.66 0.39
CA PHE A 271 10.43 -12.39 1.31
C PHE A 271 9.80 -12.53 2.70
N ALA A 272 9.17 -11.47 3.20
CA ALA A 272 8.46 -11.51 4.47
C ALA A 272 7.30 -12.50 4.44
N PHE A 273 6.55 -12.56 3.33
CA PHE A 273 5.48 -13.53 3.13
C PHE A 273 6.01 -14.97 3.10
N LYS A 274 7.07 -15.23 2.34
CA LYS A 274 7.72 -16.54 2.24
C LYS A 274 8.21 -17.05 3.60
N GLU A 275 8.79 -16.18 4.43
CA GLU A 275 9.20 -16.54 5.79
C GLU A 275 7.98 -16.79 6.70
N TYR A 276 6.94 -15.97 6.57
CA TYR A 276 5.72 -16.15 7.34
C TYR A 276 5.04 -17.49 7.07
N THR A 277 4.96 -17.91 5.81
CA THR A 277 4.31 -19.17 5.41
C THR A 277 5.00 -20.42 5.94
N LYS A 278 6.30 -20.35 6.28
CA LYS A 278 7.04 -21.48 6.88
C LYS A 278 6.48 -21.93 8.25
N ARG A 279 5.65 -21.11 8.87
CA ARG A 279 5.01 -21.41 10.16
C ARG A 279 3.78 -22.32 10.04
N TYR A 280 3.36 -22.61 8.81
CA TYR A 280 2.14 -23.35 8.49
C TYR A 280 2.48 -24.65 7.73
N ASP A 281 1.73 -25.71 7.99
CA ASP A 281 1.91 -26.99 7.30
C ASP A 281 1.38 -26.99 5.86
N GLY A 282 0.65 -25.93 5.45
CA GLY A 282 0.12 -25.79 4.10
C GLY A 282 -0.32 -24.39 3.76
N ILE A 283 -0.18 -24.06 2.48
CA ILE A 283 -0.52 -22.71 1.96
C ILE A 283 -2.03 -22.42 1.97
N GLU A 284 -2.87 -23.46 1.99
CA GLU A 284 -4.32 -23.28 1.96
C GLU A 284 -4.84 -22.56 3.21
N GLU A 285 -4.28 -22.86 4.36
CA GLU A 285 -4.65 -22.21 5.63
C GLU A 285 -4.34 -20.71 5.58
N VAL A 286 -3.16 -20.35 5.08
CA VAL A 286 -2.76 -18.95 4.89
C VAL A 286 -3.70 -18.23 3.93
N LEU A 287 -4.09 -18.87 2.82
CA LEU A 287 -4.99 -18.27 1.83
C LEU A 287 -6.41 -18.08 2.36
N LYS A 288 -6.92 -19.02 3.17
CA LYS A 288 -8.21 -18.87 3.84
C LYS A 288 -8.21 -17.65 4.76
N ASP A 289 -7.20 -17.56 5.58
CA ASP A 289 -7.03 -16.43 6.50
C ASP A 289 -6.86 -15.11 5.74
N MET A 290 -5.99 -15.06 4.72
CA MET A 290 -5.84 -13.89 3.86
C MET A 290 -7.16 -13.43 3.24
N LEU A 291 -8.02 -14.38 2.80
CA LEU A 291 -9.30 -14.03 2.20
C LEU A 291 -10.26 -13.36 3.19
N ILE A 292 -10.23 -13.73 4.47
CA ILE A 292 -11.00 -13.06 5.54
C ILE A 292 -10.56 -11.59 5.63
N TYR A 293 -9.26 -11.36 5.71
CA TYR A 293 -8.70 -10.00 5.78
C TYR A 293 -8.89 -9.21 4.48
N ALA A 294 -8.86 -9.87 3.31
CA ALA A 294 -9.12 -9.21 2.03
C ALA A 294 -10.57 -8.70 1.92
N ASN A 295 -11.55 -9.48 2.38
CA ASN A 295 -12.93 -9.01 2.46
C ASN A 295 -13.06 -7.79 3.40
N THR A 296 -12.41 -7.82 4.56
CA THR A 296 -12.41 -6.69 5.49
C THR A 296 -11.69 -5.47 4.91
N TYR A 297 -10.61 -5.66 4.17
CA TYR A 297 -9.92 -4.59 3.47
C TYR A 297 -10.84 -3.91 2.44
N ARG A 298 -11.56 -4.70 1.65
CA ARG A 298 -12.59 -4.19 0.72
C ARG A 298 -13.66 -3.41 1.48
N ASP A 299 -14.20 -3.98 2.57
CA ASP A 299 -15.27 -3.34 3.35
C ASP A 299 -14.82 -1.97 3.90
N ILE A 300 -13.54 -1.82 4.29
CA ILE A 300 -12.96 -0.52 4.68
C ILE A 300 -12.89 0.43 3.48
N LYS A 301 -12.43 -0.04 2.32
CA LYS A 301 -12.28 0.76 1.09
C LYS A 301 -13.63 1.21 0.52
N GLU A 302 -14.66 0.39 0.65
CA GLU A 302 -16.01 0.67 0.20
C GLU A 302 -16.87 1.37 1.27
N TYR A 303 -16.25 1.68 2.43
CA TYR A 303 -16.93 2.31 3.58
C TYR A 303 -18.13 1.50 4.08
N GLN A 304 -18.00 0.19 4.17
CA GLN A 304 -19.03 -0.76 4.62
C GLN A 304 -18.60 -1.44 5.93
N VAL A 305 -18.23 -0.64 6.92
CA VAL A 305 -17.60 -1.12 8.18
C VAL A 305 -18.56 -1.23 9.36
N GLY A 306 -19.77 -0.69 9.24
CA GLY A 306 -20.75 -0.69 10.33
C GLY A 306 -22.06 -0.05 9.90
N ASP A 307 -22.68 0.71 10.81
CA ASP A 307 -23.85 1.53 10.51
C ASP A 307 -23.49 2.76 9.66
N LYS A 308 -24.52 3.53 9.27
CA LYS A 308 -24.35 4.72 8.44
C LYS A 308 -23.35 5.71 9.04
N ASP A 309 -23.40 5.91 10.36
CA ASP A 309 -22.56 6.91 11.03
C ASP A 309 -21.10 6.43 11.09
N THR A 310 -20.86 5.15 11.32
CA THR A 310 -19.52 4.55 11.29
C THR A 310 -18.93 4.55 9.87
N ASN A 311 -19.76 4.29 8.86
CA ASN A 311 -19.37 4.36 7.45
C ASN A 311 -18.96 5.79 7.04
N GLU A 312 -19.64 6.81 7.56
CA GLU A 312 -19.21 8.21 7.36
C GLU A 312 -17.86 8.52 8.03
N ILE A 313 -17.56 7.91 9.19
CA ILE A 313 -16.22 8.04 9.79
C ILE A 313 -15.17 7.39 8.88
N ALA A 314 -15.43 6.21 8.32
CA ALA A 314 -14.51 5.56 7.40
C ALA A 314 -14.19 6.42 6.17
N LYS A 315 -15.20 7.08 5.57
CA LYS A 315 -14.98 8.07 4.49
C LYS A 315 -14.09 9.24 4.93
N ARG A 316 -14.31 9.75 6.13
CA ARG A 316 -13.52 10.86 6.67
C ARG A 316 -12.09 10.47 6.99
N LEU A 317 -11.83 9.23 7.42
CA LEU A 317 -10.47 8.70 7.59
C LEU A 317 -9.72 8.64 6.26
N ASP A 318 -10.39 8.39 5.13
CA ASP A 318 -9.77 8.46 3.80
C ASP A 318 -9.36 9.88 3.42
N LEU A 319 -10.14 10.89 3.80
CA LEU A 319 -9.78 12.31 3.63
C LEU A 319 -8.55 12.71 4.45
N LEU A 320 -8.29 12.03 5.56
CA LEU A 320 -7.09 12.21 6.38
C LEU A 320 -5.87 11.45 5.84
N ASP A 321 -6.02 10.71 4.71
CA ASP A 321 -4.99 9.89 4.07
C ASP A 321 -4.35 8.86 5.03
N MET A 322 -5.18 8.22 5.86
CA MET A 322 -4.74 7.38 6.97
C MET A 322 -4.69 5.88 6.67
N THR A 323 -4.05 5.53 5.57
CA THR A 323 -3.76 4.12 5.22
C THR A 323 -2.91 3.41 6.29
N VAL A 324 -2.17 4.16 7.10
CA VAL A 324 -1.40 3.62 8.23
C VAL A 324 -2.26 2.97 9.31
N ALA A 325 -3.55 3.31 9.42
CA ALA A 325 -4.49 2.71 10.36
C ALA A 325 -5.07 1.37 9.86
N TYR A 326 -4.90 1.02 8.60
CA TYR A 326 -5.50 -0.19 8.02
C TYR A 326 -5.13 -1.49 8.73
N PRO A 327 -3.86 -1.74 9.13
CA PRO A 327 -3.55 -2.95 9.88
C PRO A 327 -4.38 -3.08 11.15
N PHE A 328 -4.52 -2.00 11.91
CA PHE A 328 -5.35 -1.98 13.11
C PHE A 328 -6.84 -2.18 12.79
N LEU A 329 -7.39 -1.41 11.84
CA LEU A 329 -8.81 -1.47 11.49
C LEU A 329 -9.21 -2.84 10.93
N MET A 330 -8.36 -3.45 10.11
CA MET A 330 -8.58 -4.81 9.60
C MET A 330 -8.60 -5.83 10.72
N ALA A 331 -7.60 -5.81 11.62
CA ALA A 331 -7.53 -6.74 12.75
C ALA A 331 -8.71 -6.56 13.69
N PHE A 332 -9.08 -5.32 14.00
CA PHE A 332 -10.21 -4.99 14.85
C PHE A 332 -11.55 -5.46 14.26
N LEU A 333 -11.81 -5.21 12.96
CA LEU A 333 -13.07 -5.61 12.31
C LEU A 333 -13.21 -7.12 12.17
N VAL A 334 -12.11 -7.85 11.92
CA VAL A 334 -12.13 -9.32 11.95
C VAL A 334 -12.50 -9.80 13.35
N TYR A 335 -11.83 -9.30 14.38
CA TYR A 335 -12.15 -9.62 15.76
C TYR A 335 -13.60 -9.24 16.13
N ALA A 336 -14.05 -8.03 15.76
CA ALA A 336 -15.39 -7.56 16.05
C ALA A 336 -16.48 -8.48 15.47
N LYS A 337 -16.21 -9.02 14.27
CA LYS A 337 -17.10 -9.97 13.59
C LYS A 337 -17.06 -11.36 14.25
N GLU A 338 -15.89 -11.82 14.68
CA GLU A 338 -15.72 -13.12 15.35
C GLU A 338 -16.42 -13.20 16.71
N VAL A 339 -16.37 -12.10 17.47
CA VAL A 339 -17.00 -12.03 18.82
C VAL A 339 -18.34 -11.31 18.82
N GLU A 340 -18.88 -10.98 17.65
CA GLU A 340 -20.17 -10.29 17.49
C GLU A 340 -20.27 -8.99 18.32
N LEU A 341 -19.24 -8.13 18.23
CA LEU A 341 -19.25 -6.85 18.95
C LEU A 341 -20.46 -5.98 18.57
N PRO A 342 -21.06 -5.28 19.52
CA PRO A 342 -22.12 -4.32 19.24
C PRO A 342 -21.66 -3.23 18.27
N VAL A 343 -22.54 -2.80 17.36
CA VAL A 343 -22.25 -1.72 16.39
C VAL A 343 -21.81 -0.44 17.11
N SER A 344 -22.35 -0.15 18.28
CA SER A 344 -21.94 0.99 19.11
C SER A 344 -20.48 0.94 19.55
N GLU A 345 -19.92 -0.26 19.78
CA GLU A 345 -18.49 -0.42 20.08
C GLU A 345 -17.64 -0.17 18.85
N ILE A 346 -18.07 -0.67 17.69
CA ILE A 346 -17.37 -0.41 16.41
C ILE A 346 -17.33 1.10 16.16
N HIS A 347 -18.46 1.78 16.35
CA HIS A 347 -18.56 3.23 16.19
C HIS A 347 -17.59 3.98 17.11
N LYS A 348 -17.54 3.63 18.42
CA LYS A 348 -16.63 4.27 19.37
C LYS A 348 -15.16 4.11 19.00
N VAL A 349 -14.76 2.92 18.53
CA VAL A 349 -13.40 2.66 18.09
C VAL A 349 -13.04 3.55 16.89
N PHE A 350 -13.90 3.60 15.87
CA PHE A 350 -13.67 4.45 14.70
C PHE A 350 -13.63 5.94 15.05
N ALA A 351 -14.55 6.42 15.88
CA ALA A 351 -14.60 7.80 16.34
C ALA A 351 -13.35 8.20 17.15
N CYS A 352 -12.88 7.31 18.01
CA CYS A 352 -11.64 7.54 18.76
C CYS A 352 -10.43 7.62 17.83
N ILE A 353 -10.31 6.72 16.84
CA ILE A 353 -9.21 6.72 15.87
C ILE A 353 -9.25 7.99 15.01
N GLU A 354 -10.42 8.42 14.52
CA GLU A 354 -10.59 9.69 13.79
C GLU A 354 -10.08 10.86 14.64
N THR A 355 -10.51 10.95 15.88
CA THR A 355 -10.12 12.01 16.82
C THR A 355 -8.62 11.98 17.12
N PHE A 356 -8.07 10.80 17.40
CA PHE A 356 -6.64 10.62 17.67
C PHE A 356 -5.77 11.11 16.53
N ILE A 357 -6.08 10.68 15.31
CA ILE A 357 -5.35 11.04 14.10
C ILE A 357 -5.44 12.55 13.85
N PHE A 358 -6.65 13.10 13.92
CA PHE A 358 -6.87 14.52 13.61
C PHE A 358 -6.20 15.45 14.62
N ARG A 359 -6.31 15.17 15.92
CA ARG A 359 -5.65 15.96 16.97
C ARG A 359 -4.14 15.97 16.78
N ARG A 360 -3.55 14.83 16.44
CA ARG A 360 -2.12 14.71 16.13
C ARG A 360 -1.73 15.50 14.88
N LEU A 361 -2.55 15.46 13.83
CA LEU A 361 -2.35 16.23 12.60
C LEU A 361 -2.31 17.74 12.90
N MET A 362 -3.21 18.22 13.75
CA MET A 362 -3.25 19.63 14.12
C MET A 362 -2.07 20.06 14.98
N CYS A 363 -1.51 19.16 15.78
CA CYS A 363 -0.33 19.40 16.62
C CYS A 363 1.02 19.13 15.92
N ASP A 364 1.05 18.86 14.61
CA ASP A 364 2.26 18.54 13.83
C ASP A 364 3.08 17.36 14.38
N LEU A 365 2.40 16.41 15.05
CA LEU A 365 3.08 15.21 15.54
C LEU A 365 3.46 14.27 14.39
N PRO A 366 4.65 13.62 14.45
CA PRO A 366 5.16 12.80 13.36
C PRO A 366 4.25 11.62 13.03
N THR A 367 3.99 11.38 11.76
CA THR A 367 3.18 10.24 11.28
C THR A 367 3.90 8.89 11.42
N ASN A 368 5.23 8.88 11.50
CA ASN A 368 5.99 7.63 11.66
C ASN A 368 5.63 6.87 12.95
N ALA A 369 5.26 7.59 14.02
CA ALA A 369 4.81 6.96 15.26
C ALA A 369 3.49 6.18 15.06
N LEU A 370 2.60 6.66 14.17
CA LEU A 370 1.32 5.99 13.88
C LEU A 370 1.51 4.59 13.29
N ASN A 371 2.54 4.40 12.47
CA ASN A 371 2.85 3.09 11.90
C ASN A 371 3.06 2.03 12.98
N LYS A 372 3.84 2.37 14.01
CA LYS A 372 4.13 1.45 15.13
C LYS A 372 2.88 1.24 15.99
N ILE A 373 2.17 2.33 16.32
CA ILE A 373 0.97 2.26 17.13
C ILE A 373 -0.04 1.31 16.48
N PHE A 374 -0.38 1.51 15.21
CA PHE A 374 -1.40 0.71 14.54
C PHE A 374 -0.96 -0.72 14.18
N ALA A 375 0.34 -0.99 14.13
CA ALA A 375 0.84 -2.35 13.95
C ALA A 375 0.60 -3.24 15.19
N THR A 376 0.58 -2.66 16.39
CA THR A 376 0.54 -3.40 17.66
C THR A 376 -0.70 -3.13 18.52
N LEU A 377 -1.48 -2.08 18.25
CA LEU A 377 -2.58 -1.61 19.08
C LEU A 377 -3.63 -2.71 19.33
N HIS A 378 -4.05 -3.45 18.30
CA HIS A 378 -5.02 -4.53 18.46
C HIS A 378 -4.53 -5.61 19.43
N THR A 379 -3.30 -6.07 19.25
CA THR A 379 -2.70 -7.08 20.14
C THR A 379 -2.54 -6.55 21.55
N ALA A 380 -2.16 -5.28 21.73
CA ALA A 380 -2.05 -4.66 23.03
C ALA A 380 -3.41 -4.58 23.75
N VAL A 381 -4.48 -4.21 23.02
CA VAL A 381 -5.84 -4.22 23.58
C VAL A 381 -6.24 -5.62 24.03
N LEU A 382 -6.05 -6.64 23.20
CA LEU A 382 -6.44 -8.02 23.57
C LEU A 382 -5.65 -8.57 24.76
N LYS A 383 -4.37 -8.19 24.91
CA LYS A 383 -3.55 -8.57 26.06
C LYS A 383 -4.01 -7.91 27.36
N SER A 384 -4.47 -6.68 27.30
CA SER A 384 -4.84 -5.90 28.50
C SER A 384 -6.31 -6.05 28.87
N LYS A 385 -7.15 -6.48 27.92
CA LYS A 385 -8.60 -6.56 28.08
C LYS A 385 -9.00 -7.77 28.93
N ARG A 386 -9.76 -7.53 30.02
CA ARG A 386 -10.47 -8.55 30.79
C ARG A 386 -11.83 -8.83 30.17
N GLU A 387 -12.51 -9.88 30.59
CA GLU A 387 -13.85 -10.24 30.08
C GLU A 387 -14.90 -9.14 30.32
N THR A 388 -14.77 -8.41 31.39
CA THR A 388 -15.70 -7.33 31.79
C THR A 388 -15.45 -6.02 31.07
N ASP A 389 -14.28 -5.84 30.47
CA ASP A 389 -13.89 -4.57 29.85
C ASP A 389 -14.42 -4.47 28.43
N THR A 390 -14.78 -3.27 27.99
CA THR A 390 -15.09 -3.02 26.58
C THR A 390 -13.79 -2.85 25.77
N TYR A 391 -13.85 -3.18 24.50
CA TYR A 391 -12.68 -3.01 23.62
C TYR A 391 -12.26 -1.54 23.53
N SER A 392 -13.24 -0.64 23.39
CA SER A 392 -13.01 0.80 23.26
C SER A 392 -12.37 1.40 24.51
N SER A 393 -12.78 1.01 25.72
CA SER A 393 -12.22 1.57 26.97
C SER A 393 -10.76 1.21 27.14
N VAL A 394 -10.38 -0.04 26.86
CA VAL A 394 -8.98 -0.48 26.89
C VAL A 394 -8.15 0.20 25.84
N MET A 395 -8.67 0.31 24.61
CA MET A 395 -7.99 1.00 23.50
C MET A 395 -7.71 2.47 23.83
N ILE A 396 -8.71 3.18 24.34
CA ILE A 396 -8.58 4.58 24.74
C ILE A 396 -7.47 4.72 25.78
N TYR A 397 -7.50 3.91 26.85
CA TYR A 397 -6.46 3.92 27.86
C TYR A 397 -5.05 3.74 27.29
N ILE A 398 -4.87 2.76 26.37
CA ILE A 398 -3.57 2.51 25.75
C ILE A 398 -3.10 3.72 24.93
N LEU A 399 -4.01 4.37 24.18
CA LEU A 399 -3.69 5.56 23.40
C LEU A 399 -3.36 6.77 24.28
N GLU A 400 -4.10 6.96 25.38
CA GLU A 400 -3.86 8.04 26.36
C GLU A 400 -2.55 7.88 27.13
N SER A 401 -2.13 6.64 27.34
CA SER A 401 -0.87 6.31 28.02
C SER A 401 0.37 6.59 27.16
N LYS A 402 0.20 6.81 25.85
CA LYS A 402 1.32 7.13 24.95
C LYS A 402 1.87 8.52 25.25
N LYS A 403 3.20 8.65 25.13
CA LYS A 403 3.94 9.88 25.44
C LYS A 403 4.73 10.38 24.23
N LEU A 404 5.27 11.58 24.32
CA LEU A 404 6.17 12.19 23.34
C LEU A 404 5.60 12.18 21.90
N SER A 405 6.35 11.70 20.94
CA SER A 405 5.94 11.63 19.53
C SER A 405 4.72 10.73 19.28
N SER A 406 4.38 9.84 20.21
CA SER A 406 3.25 8.93 20.15
C SER A 406 2.01 9.46 20.91
N SER A 407 2.09 10.60 21.61
CA SER A 407 1.06 11.11 22.49
C SER A 407 -0.28 11.35 21.80
N PHE A 408 -1.34 11.27 22.61
CA PHE A 408 -2.69 11.73 22.27
C PHE A 408 -2.84 13.17 22.77
N PRO A 409 -2.84 14.20 21.89
CA PRO A 409 -2.89 15.59 22.31
C PRO A 409 -4.14 15.91 23.13
N LYS A 410 -3.96 16.48 24.30
CA LYS A 410 -5.04 16.96 25.16
C LYS A 410 -5.63 18.25 24.61
N ASP A 411 -6.73 18.70 25.21
CA ASP A 411 -7.50 19.86 24.73
C ASP A 411 -6.67 21.11 24.51
N ASP A 412 -5.79 21.45 25.46
CA ASP A 412 -4.99 22.67 25.37
C ASP A 412 -3.99 22.65 24.21
N GLU A 413 -3.28 21.51 24.03
CA GLU A 413 -2.36 21.30 22.92
C GLU A 413 -3.11 21.30 21.59
N PHE A 414 -4.23 20.55 21.52
CA PHE A 414 -5.05 20.45 20.33
C PHE A 414 -5.61 21.81 19.90
N ILE A 415 -6.20 22.59 20.80
CA ILE A 415 -6.79 23.89 20.49
C ILE A 415 -5.71 24.89 20.08
N ASN A 416 -4.56 24.87 20.73
CA ASN A 416 -3.44 25.70 20.32
C ASN A 416 -3.03 25.34 18.87
N GLY A 417 -2.79 24.05 18.57
CA GLY A 417 -2.47 23.61 17.21
C GLY A 417 -3.56 23.95 16.20
N PHE A 418 -4.83 23.68 16.51
CA PHE A 418 -5.98 23.94 15.65
C PHE A 418 -6.13 25.42 15.27
N THR A 419 -5.89 26.30 16.21
CA THR A 419 -6.12 27.75 16.02
C THR A 419 -4.93 28.50 15.40
N THR A 420 -3.71 27.95 15.55
CA THR A 420 -2.48 28.62 15.04
C THR A 420 -1.99 28.04 13.73
N LYS A 421 -2.43 26.82 13.37
CA LYS A 421 -2.01 26.15 12.14
C LYS A 421 -2.43 26.91 10.90
N LYS A 422 -1.53 27.01 9.95
CA LYS A 422 -1.77 27.59 8.60
C LYS A 422 -2.59 26.60 7.75
N VAL A 423 -3.89 26.46 8.07
CA VAL A 423 -4.80 25.47 7.47
C VAL A 423 -4.87 25.58 5.95
N TYR A 424 -4.81 26.81 5.40
CA TYR A 424 -4.84 27.02 3.95
C TYR A 424 -3.69 26.31 3.22
N SER A 425 -2.54 26.17 3.86
CA SER A 425 -1.34 25.53 3.30
C SER A 425 -1.34 24.00 3.41
N MET A 426 -2.34 23.40 4.06
CA MET A 426 -2.45 21.94 4.19
C MET A 426 -2.84 21.29 2.86
N GLN A 427 -2.68 19.96 2.78
CA GLN A 427 -3.14 19.18 1.65
C GLN A 427 -4.64 19.34 1.40
N ALA A 428 -5.06 19.24 0.14
CA ALA A 428 -6.46 19.47 -0.25
C ALA A 428 -7.45 18.58 0.51
N LYS A 429 -7.17 17.29 0.64
CA LYS A 429 -8.00 16.34 1.38
C LYS A 429 -8.18 16.73 2.86
N ASN A 430 -7.11 17.13 3.53
CA ASN A 430 -7.17 17.56 4.93
C ASN A 430 -8.01 18.82 5.11
N LYS A 431 -7.93 19.75 4.16
CA LYS A 431 -8.79 20.96 4.16
C LYS A 431 -10.26 20.58 3.98
N MET A 432 -10.57 19.70 3.03
CA MET A 432 -11.94 19.19 2.82
C MET A 432 -12.49 18.55 4.09
N TYR A 433 -11.69 17.70 4.75
CA TYR A 433 -12.05 17.09 6.02
C TYR A 433 -12.41 18.15 7.09
N ILE A 434 -11.53 19.13 7.29
CA ILE A 434 -11.73 20.18 8.31
C ILE A 434 -13.04 20.94 8.05
N PHE A 435 -13.25 21.40 6.82
CA PHE A 435 -14.43 22.18 6.49
C PHE A 435 -15.72 21.36 6.49
N GLU A 436 -15.67 20.09 6.04
CA GLU A 436 -16.78 19.16 6.18
C GLU A 436 -17.19 19.02 7.65
N ARG A 437 -16.23 18.76 8.54
CA ARG A 437 -16.50 18.57 9.98
C ARG A 437 -17.02 19.83 10.65
N LEU A 438 -16.45 20.99 10.33
CA LEU A 438 -16.89 22.27 10.91
C LEU A 438 -18.26 22.71 10.39
N GLU A 439 -18.56 22.48 9.12
CA GLU A 439 -19.86 22.82 8.53
C GLU A 439 -20.97 21.90 9.01
N ASN A 440 -20.71 20.58 9.03
CA ASN A 440 -21.71 19.57 9.35
C ASN A 440 -21.75 19.23 10.84
N GLY A 441 -20.61 19.26 11.55
CA GLY A 441 -20.50 19.06 12.99
C GLY A 441 -21.40 17.98 13.56
N SER A 442 -22.27 18.35 14.49
CA SER A 442 -23.31 17.51 15.10
C SER A 442 -24.71 17.71 14.47
N SER A 443 -24.79 18.40 13.32
CA SER A 443 -26.07 18.67 12.67
C SER A 443 -26.66 17.41 12.02
N VAL A 444 -27.97 17.27 12.12
CA VAL A 444 -28.72 16.20 11.44
C VAL A 444 -28.81 16.48 9.93
N GLU A 445 -29.02 17.76 9.57
CA GLU A 445 -28.98 18.21 8.18
C GLU A 445 -27.54 18.47 7.75
N LYS A 446 -27.05 17.72 6.77
CA LYS A 446 -25.68 17.80 6.30
C LYS A 446 -25.63 18.45 4.90
N ASN A 447 -24.63 19.29 4.69
CA ASN A 447 -24.27 19.82 3.38
C ASN A 447 -23.24 18.90 2.73
N ASP A 448 -23.30 18.68 1.43
CA ASP A 448 -22.34 17.88 0.67
C ASP A 448 -21.06 18.66 0.38
N VAL A 449 -20.35 19.02 1.48
CA VAL A 449 -19.17 19.89 1.42
C VAL A 449 -18.07 19.29 0.56
N VAL A 450 -17.76 18.02 0.76
CA VAL A 450 -16.65 17.32 0.04
C VAL A 450 -16.94 17.30 -1.45
N GLU A 451 -18.10 16.80 -1.85
CA GLU A 451 -18.52 16.72 -3.24
C GLU A 451 -18.55 18.10 -3.92
N ASN A 452 -19.10 19.09 -3.22
CA ASN A 452 -19.17 20.48 -3.74
C ASN A 452 -17.78 21.11 -3.90
N ILE A 453 -16.80 20.77 -3.06
CA ILE A 453 -15.41 21.24 -3.24
C ILE A 453 -14.75 20.51 -4.41
N GLU A 454 -14.94 19.21 -4.56
CA GLU A 454 -14.39 18.43 -5.67
C GLU A 454 -14.93 18.86 -7.02
N GLN A 455 -16.21 19.22 -7.08
CA GLN A 455 -16.84 19.77 -8.28
C GLN A 455 -16.52 21.25 -8.53
N GLY A 456 -15.80 21.92 -7.62
CA GLY A 456 -15.50 23.34 -7.73
C GLY A 456 -16.67 24.28 -7.48
N ILE A 457 -17.81 23.77 -6.97
CA ILE A 457 -19.00 24.55 -6.57
C ILE A 457 -18.67 25.37 -5.31
N LEU A 458 -17.98 24.76 -4.36
CA LEU A 458 -17.45 25.44 -3.18
C LEU A 458 -15.93 25.56 -3.24
N THR A 459 -15.43 26.67 -2.75
CA THR A 459 -13.99 26.93 -2.59
C THR A 459 -13.72 27.53 -1.22
N ILE A 460 -12.46 27.43 -0.76
CA ILE A 460 -12.04 28.05 0.50
C ILE A 460 -11.81 29.53 0.27
N GLU A 461 -12.55 30.36 0.98
CA GLU A 461 -12.50 31.82 0.94
C GLU A 461 -11.72 32.36 2.14
N HIS A 462 -10.87 33.36 1.89
CA HIS A 462 -10.28 34.22 2.91
C HIS A 462 -11.23 35.36 3.25
N ILE A 463 -11.73 35.43 4.47
CA ILE A 463 -12.60 36.53 4.90
C ILE A 463 -11.84 37.85 4.81
N MET A 464 -10.71 37.98 5.51
CA MET A 464 -9.69 39.02 5.28
C MET A 464 -8.82 38.52 4.11
N PRO A 465 -8.83 39.25 2.97
CA PRO A 465 -8.23 38.77 1.71
C PRO A 465 -6.71 38.72 1.76
N GLN A 466 -6.12 37.91 0.86
CA GLN A 466 -4.65 37.79 0.74
C GLN A 466 -4.00 39.15 0.31
N THR A 467 -4.68 39.95 -0.51
CA THR A 467 -4.23 41.27 -0.90
C THR A 467 -5.16 42.32 -0.29
N LEU A 468 -4.67 43.05 0.69
CA LEU A 468 -5.47 44.06 1.41
C LEU A 468 -5.65 45.35 0.60
N SER A 469 -6.91 45.78 0.49
CA SER A 469 -7.22 47.13 0.02
C SER A 469 -6.94 48.17 1.12
N ASN A 470 -6.92 49.47 0.76
CA ASN A 470 -6.74 50.53 1.74
C ASN A 470 -7.83 50.53 2.83
N THR A 471 -9.06 50.18 2.47
CA THR A 471 -10.16 50.01 3.42
C THR A 471 -9.85 48.92 4.44
N TRP A 472 -9.38 47.77 4.00
CA TRP A 472 -8.98 46.67 4.90
C TRP A 472 -7.86 47.08 5.87
N LYS A 473 -6.86 47.83 5.38
CA LYS A 473 -5.77 48.33 6.23
C LYS A 473 -6.28 49.34 7.29
N GLN A 474 -7.26 50.14 6.93
CA GLN A 474 -7.91 51.07 7.88
C GLN A 474 -8.72 50.31 8.93
N ASP A 475 -9.49 49.28 8.53
CA ASP A 475 -10.31 48.48 9.43
C ASP A 475 -9.46 47.65 10.41
N LEU A 476 -8.30 47.19 9.98
CA LEU A 476 -7.35 46.43 10.80
C LEU A 476 -6.51 47.33 11.73
N GLY A 477 -6.32 48.60 11.36
CA GLY A 477 -5.57 49.55 12.15
C GLY A 477 -4.07 49.61 11.85
N ALA A 478 -3.29 50.19 12.76
CA ALA A 478 -1.86 50.41 12.56
C ALA A 478 -1.06 49.13 12.41
N ASP A 479 -1.48 48.08 13.10
CA ASP A 479 -0.78 46.76 13.18
C ASP A 479 -1.26 45.78 12.09
N TRP A 480 -1.83 46.29 10.99
CA TRP A 480 -2.45 45.45 9.94
C TRP A 480 -1.50 44.41 9.34
N GLU A 481 -0.20 44.64 9.26
CA GLU A 481 0.78 43.70 8.73
C GLU A 481 0.94 42.50 9.66
N GLU A 482 1.10 42.73 10.97
CA GLU A 482 1.21 41.69 11.99
C GLU A 482 -0.07 40.86 12.09
N ILE A 483 -1.23 41.55 12.04
CA ILE A 483 -2.54 40.86 12.05
C ILE A 483 -2.70 39.97 10.82
N GLN A 484 -2.34 40.46 9.63
CA GLN A 484 -2.41 39.70 8.40
C GLN A 484 -1.49 38.47 8.47
N GLU A 485 -0.24 38.64 8.85
CA GLU A 485 0.74 37.53 8.97
C GLU A 485 0.28 36.47 9.96
N LYS A 486 -0.25 36.88 11.09
CA LYS A 486 -0.74 36.01 12.14
C LYS A 486 -1.96 35.20 11.70
N TRP A 487 -2.96 35.85 11.10
CA TRP A 487 -4.30 35.27 10.92
C TRP A 487 -4.63 34.77 9.53
N LEU A 488 -3.98 35.28 8.48
CA LEU A 488 -4.39 35.10 7.08
C LEU A 488 -4.77 33.68 6.73
N HIS A 489 -3.92 32.73 7.04
CA HIS A 489 -4.07 31.33 6.66
C HIS A 489 -4.60 30.42 7.76
N THR A 490 -4.96 30.97 8.91
CA THR A 490 -5.55 30.22 10.03
C THR A 490 -7.03 29.96 9.82
N ILE A 491 -7.57 28.95 10.50
CA ILE A 491 -8.99 28.58 10.37
C ILE A 491 -9.93 29.75 10.75
N SER A 492 -9.49 30.64 11.62
CA SER A 492 -10.27 31.82 12.04
C SER A 492 -10.56 32.78 10.92
N ASN A 493 -9.73 32.83 9.88
CA ASN A 493 -9.90 33.70 8.71
C ASN A 493 -10.40 32.98 7.46
N LEU A 494 -10.69 31.66 7.55
CA LEU A 494 -11.08 30.86 6.41
C LEU A 494 -12.55 30.42 6.51
N THR A 495 -13.23 30.36 5.37
CA THR A 495 -14.59 29.85 5.27
C THR A 495 -14.80 29.19 3.91
N LEU A 496 -16.01 28.75 3.61
CA LEU A 496 -16.41 28.20 2.32
C LEU A 496 -17.28 29.20 1.56
N SER A 497 -17.12 29.25 0.24
CA SER A 497 -17.99 30.05 -0.63
C SER A 497 -18.04 29.50 -2.05
N GLY A 498 -19.20 29.56 -2.69
CA GLY A 498 -19.36 29.36 -4.15
C GLY A 498 -19.08 30.64 -4.96
N TYR A 499 -18.83 31.75 -4.29
CA TYR A 499 -18.72 33.11 -4.92
C TYR A 499 -17.37 33.77 -4.69
N ASN A 500 -16.34 33.02 -4.44
CA ASN A 500 -14.99 33.49 -4.10
C ASN A 500 -14.47 34.55 -5.10
N ILE A 501 -14.64 34.31 -6.41
CA ILE A 501 -14.23 35.28 -7.45
C ILE A 501 -14.94 36.64 -7.29
N LYS A 502 -16.23 36.63 -6.88
CA LYS A 502 -16.99 37.89 -6.66
C LYS A 502 -16.55 38.57 -5.38
N TYR A 503 -16.13 37.83 -4.37
CA TYR A 503 -15.65 38.42 -3.11
C TYR A 503 -14.32 39.13 -3.26
N SER A 504 -13.34 38.51 -3.91
CA SER A 504 -12.03 39.09 -4.17
C SER A 504 -11.47 39.85 -2.94
N ASN A 505 -10.97 41.05 -3.11
CA ASN A 505 -10.45 41.92 -2.03
C ASN A 505 -11.44 42.99 -1.55
N ARG A 506 -12.74 42.76 -1.78
CA ARG A 506 -13.79 43.71 -1.35
C ARG A 506 -13.78 43.88 0.16
N PRO A 507 -14.17 45.08 0.67
CA PRO A 507 -14.37 45.30 2.10
C PRO A 507 -15.33 44.28 2.72
N PHE A 508 -15.16 43.98 4.01
CA PHE A 508 -15.95 42.98 4.70
C PHE A 508 -17.46 43.21 4.60
N ALA A 509 -17.91 44.46 4.80
CA ALA A 509 -19.33 44.83 4.71
C ALA A 509 -19.92 44.51 3.32
N GLU A 510 -19.14 44.74 2.24
CA GLU A 510 -19.57 44.37 0.88
C GLU A 510 -19.66 42.85 0.72
N LYS A 511 -18.65 42.07 1.15
CA LYS A 511 -18.69 40.60 1.11
C LYS A 511 -19.87 40.01 1.90
N ARG A 512 -20.23 40.69 2.99
CA ARG A 512 -21.37 40.29 3.83
C ARG A 512 -22.72 40.58 3.16
N ASP A 513 -22.91 41.79 2.64
CA ASP A 513 -24.21 42.33 2.28
C ASP A 513 -24.55 42.27 0.77
N MET A 514 -23.58 41.93 -0.09
CA MET A 514 -23.80 41.76 -1.52
C MET A 514 -24.71 40.56 -1.81
N GLU A 515 -25.28 40.53 -3.03
CA GLU A 515 -26.03 39.41 -3.54
C GLU A 515 -25.18 38.11 -3.46
N ASN A 516 -25.70 37.09 -2.84
CA ASN A 516 -25.00 35.84 -2.50
C ASN A 516 -23.81 36.05 -1.54
N GLY A 517 -23.85 37.12 -0.74
CA GLY A 517 -22.89 37.38 0.33
C GLY A 517 -23.06 36.47 1.55
N PHE A 518 -22.28 36.74 2.61
CA PHE A 518 -22.31 35.87 3.80
C PHE A 518 -23.69 35.84 4.47
N LYS A 519 -24.51 36.89 4.37
CA LYS A 519 -25.87 36.91 4.92
C LYS A 519 -26.85 36.01 4.20
N GLU A 520 -26.67 35.81 2.90
CA GLU A 520 -27.54 34.96 2.07
C GLU A 520 -26.99 33.54 1.93
N SER A 521 -25.84 33.25 2.51
CA SER A 521 -25.21 31.93 2.41
C SER A 521 -25.99 30.90 3.18
N GLY A 522 -26.21 29.73 2.59
CA GLY A 522 -26.77 28.53 3.25
C GLY A 522 -25.76 27.79 4.16
N LEU A 523 -24.51 28.24 4.21
CA LEU A 523 -23.46 27.58 4.98
C LEU A 523 -23.46 28.08 6.44
N ARG A 524 -23.44 27.17 7.39
CA ARG A 524 -23.45 27.48 8.85
C ARG A 524 -22.23 28.29 9.26
N LEU A 525 -21.07 27.97 8.71
CA LEU A 525 -19.84 28.73 8.95
C LEU A 525 -19.98 30.21 8.60
N ASN A 526 -20.79 30.52 7.59
CA ASN A 526 -21.01 31.90 7.13
C ASN A 526 -22.07 32.62 7.96
N HIS A 527 -23.03 31.91 8.55
CA HIS A 527 -24.03 32.50 9.46
C HIS A 527 -23.37 33.20 10.67
N TYR A 528 -22.27 32.59 11.20
CA TYR A 528 -21.53 33.24 12.29
C TYR A 528 -20.83 34.50 11.81
N ILE A 529 -20.20 34.47 10.63
CA ILE A 529 -19.49 35.63 10.04
C ILE A 529 -20.47 36.77 9.76
N ALA A 530 -21.67 36.49 9.26
CA ALA A 530 -22.67 37.46 8.88
C ALA A 530 -23.20 38.31 10.05
N GLN A 531 -22.96 37.92 11.31
CA GLN A 531 -23.37 38.65 12.50
C GLN A 531 -22.53 39.89 12.79
N PHE A 532 -21.36 40.05 12.17
CA PHE A 532 -20.44 41.14 12.43
C PHE A 532 -20.58 42.26 11.40
N ASP A 533 -20.36 43.49 11.86
CA ASP A 533 -20.38 44.66 11.01
C ASP A 533 -19.02 44.98 10.39
N LYS A 534 -17.96 44.50 11.01
CA LYS A 534 -16.57 44.63 10.57
C LYS A 534 -15.78 43.37 10.85
N TRP A 535 -14.60 43.27 10.27
CA TRP A 535 -13.70 42.16 10.45
C TRP A 535 -12.29 42.65 10.80
N SER A 536 -12.02 42.70 12.08
CA SER A 536 -10.74 43.14 12.65
C SER A 536 -10.12 41.99 13.47
N GLU A 537 -9.00 42.24 14.13
CA GLU A 537 -8.40 41.21 15.02
C GLU A 537 -9.35 40.78 16.13
N LYS A 538 -10.20 41.68 16.62
CA LYS A 538 -11.20 41.34 17.62
C LYS A 538 -12.18 40.27 17.13
N GLU A 539 -12.71 40.43 15.93
CA GLU A 539 -13.66 39.47 15.35
C GLU A 539 -12.96 38.14 14.99
N LEU A 540 -11.70 38.21 14.56
CA LEU A 540 -10.86 37.02 14.37
C LEU A 540 -10.66 36.25 15.66
N GLU A 541 -10.37 36.92 16.78
CA GLU A 541 -10.20 36.27 18.08
C GLU A 541 -11.54 35.70 18.60
N MET A 542 -12.66 36.39 18.40
CA MET A 542 -13.99 35.91 18.75
C MET A 542 -14.33 34.63 17.96
N ARG A 543 -14.05 34.64 16.66
CA ARG A 543 -14.25 33.43 15.83
C ARG A 543 -13.32 32.30 16.22
N LYS A 544 -12.08 32.56 16.58
CA LYS A 544 -11.17 31.57 17.14
C LYS A 544 -11.77 30.89 18.34
N GLN A 545 -12.37 31.66 19.29
CA GLN A 545 -13.01 31.09 20.48
C GLN A 545 -14.21 30.20 20.11
N GLU A 546 -15.07 30.64 19.19
CA GLU A 546 -16.22 29.85 18.74
C GLU A 546 -15.80 28.58 18.01
N LEU A 547 -14.84 28.67 17.10
CA LEU A 547 -14.31 27.49 16.40
C LEU A 547 -13.58 26.54 17.36
N SER A 548 -12.93 27.05 18.40
CA SER A 548 -12.31 26.24 19.46
C SER A 548 -13.36 25.46 20.25
N ARG A 549 -14.49 26.11 20.61
CA ARG A 549 -15.61 25.46 21.28
C ARG A 549 -16.20 24.33 20.40
N LEU A 550 -16.43 24.63 19.13
CA LEU A 550 -16.94 23.68 18.17
C LEU A 550 -15.96 22.49 17.96
N ALA A 551 -14.68 22.78 17.84
CA ALA A 551 -13.64 21.75 17.69
C ALA A 551 -13.56 20.79 18.89
N LYS A 552 -13.67 21.29 20.12
CA LYS A 552 -13.73 20.43 21.33
C LYS A 552 -14.96 19.51 21.33
N THR A 553 -16.08 19.97 20.76
CA THR A 553 -17.29 19.14 20.64
C THR A 553 -17.15 18.08 19.54
N ILE A 554 -16.64 18.46 18.38
CA ILE A 554 -16.51 17.55 17.22
C ILE A 554 -15.43 16.49 17.44
N TRP A 555 -14.30 16.88 17.98
CA TRP A 555 -13.14 16.03 18.23
C TRP A 555 -12.87 15.95 19.74
N SER A 556 -13.92 15.61 20.50
CA SER A 556 -13.83 15.52 21.95
C SER A 556 -12.72 14.53 22.38
N TYR A 557 -11.95 14.91 23.40
CA TYR A 557 -10.98 14.00 23.99
C TYR A 557 -11.77 12.83 24.60
N PRO A 558 -11.46 11.57 24.27
CA PRO A 558 -12.22 10.45 24.77
C PRO A 558 -11.97 10.28 26.27
N GLU A 559 -12.93 9.70 26.96
CA GLU A 559 -12.82 9.32 28.37
C GLU A 559 -12.89 7.79 28.49
N THR A 560 -12.15 7.25 29.44
CA THR A 560 -12.17 5.82 29.75
C THR A 560 -12.30 5.59 31.26
N ASP A 561 -13.03 4.56 31.60
CA ASP A 561 -13.18 4.03 32.96
C ASP A 561 -12.28 2.81 33.21
N PHE A 562 -11.49 2.43 32.21
CA PHE A 562 -10.56 1.31 32.32
C PHE A 562 -9.41 1.65 33.27
N GLU A 563 -9.25 0.85 34.29
CA GLU A 563 -8.10 0.87 35.17
C GLU A 563 -7.31 -0.44 34.99
N PRO A 564 -6.03 -0.37 34.59
CA PRO A 564 -5.20 -1.56 34.49
C PRO A 564 -5.05 -2.21 35.89
N GLU A 565 -4.79 -3.50 35.91
CA GLU A 565 -4.36 -4.12 37.17
C GLU A 565 -3.06 -3.45 37.60
N VAL A 566 -3.08 -2.89 38.83
CA VAL A 566 -1.89 -2.30 39.42
C VAL A 566 -0.95 -3.46 39.76
N ILE A 567 -0.05 -3.78 38.85
CA ILE A 567 1.12 -4.56 39.20
C ILE A 567 2.03 -3.54 39.90
N ASP A 568 2.28 -3.76 41.16
CA ASP A 568 3.13 -2.91 42.02
C ASP A 568 4.63 -3.08 41.65
N ASP A 569 4.91 -2.97 40.36
CA ASP A 569 6.21 -3.13 39.77
C ASP A 569 6.76 -1.75 39.35
N ASP A 570 7.97 -1.48 39.81
CA ASP A 570 8.70 -0.26 39.46
C ASP A 570 9.18 -0.39 38.00
N ILE A 571 8.35 0.05 37.03
CA ILE A 571 8.61 -0.06 35.59
C ILE A 571 9.29 1.23 35.12
N VAL A 572 10.42 1.09 34.44
CA VAL A 572 11.20 2.19 33.85
C VAL A 572 11.42 1.93 32.38
N SER A 573 11.09 2.88 31.50
CA SER A 573 11.40 2.76 30.06
C SER A 573 12.86 3.09 29.78
N LEU A 574 13.40 2.61 28.66
CA LEU A 574 14.77 2.92 28.25
C LEU A 574 14.95 4.43 28.08
N SER A 575 13.95 5.16 27.59
CA SER A 575 13.99 6.63 27.47
C SER A 575 14.11 7.34 28.81
N GLU A 576 13.38 6.85 29.84
CA GLU A 576 13.34 7.42 31.18
C GLU A 576 14.54 7.01 32.03
N ASP A 577 15.31 5.98 31.62
CA ASP A 577 16.48 5.50 32.38
C ASP A 577 17.66 6.46 32.27
N ASN A 578 17.69 7.43 33.15
CA ASN A 578 18.80 8.34 33.41
C ASN A 578 19.68 7.85 34.58
N GLY A 579 19.88 6.53 34.67
CA GLY A 579 20.63 5.89 35.75
C GLY A 579 19.77 5.25 36.83
N ILE A 580 18.43 5.26 36.67
CA ILE A 580 17.47 4.66 37.60
C ILE A 580 17.71 3.16 37.78
N SER A 581 18.06 2.47 36.71
CA SER A 581 18.37 1.03 36.68
C SER A 581 19.72 0.69 37.32
N THR A 582 20.58 1.70 37.57
CA THR A 582 21.95 1.46 38.07
C THR A 582 21.93 1.00 39.54
N GLY A 583 22.50 -0.17 39.81
CA GLY A 583 22.51 -0.77 41.14
C GLY A 583 21.22 -1.52 41.52
N ARG A 584 20.23 -1.52 40.69
CA ARG A 584 18.98 -2.26 40.89
C ARG A 584 18.97 -3.60 40.14
N LYS A 585 18.21 -4.56 40.66
CA LYS A 585 18.00 -5.86 39.99
C LYS A 585 16.79 -5.78 39.10
N ILE A 586 16.93 -6.33 37.89
CA ILE A 586 15.82 -6.52 36.96
C ILE A 586 15.00 -7.76 37.38
N GLN A 587 13.73 -7.77 37.07
CA GLN A 587 12.83 -8.89 37.27
C GLN A 587 12.28 -9.40 35.95
N TYR A 588 11.97 -8.49 35.02
CA TYR A 588 11.55 -8.76 33.66
C TYR A 588 11.86 -7.55 32.76
N TYR A 589 11.77 -7.76 31.47
CA TYR A 589 11.71 -6.65 30.52
C TYR A 589 10.49 -6.80 29.59
N ILE A 590 10.06 -5.70 29.02
CA ILE A 590 9.03 -5.65 27.96
C ILE A 590 9.70 -5.03 26.76
N PHE A 591 9.72 -5.76 25.64
CA PHE A 591 10.20 -5.26 24.35
C PHE A 591 9.14 -5.46 23.28
N GLN A 592 8.67 -4.35 22.67
CA GLN A 592 7.57 -4.37 21.70
C GLN A 592 6.32 -5.11 22.23
N ASP A 593 5.94 -4.79 23.47
CA ASP A 593 4.81 -5.38 24.21
C ASP A 593 4.97 -6.86 24.58
N GLU A 594 6.11 -7.50 24.30
CA GLU A 594 6.42 -8.85 24.79
C GLU A 594 7.19 -8.79 26.12
N ARG A 595 6.57 -9.34 27.18
CA ARG A 595 7.21 -9.50 28.49
C ARG A 595 7.98 -10.81 28.57
N GLU A 596 9.23 -10.70 29.02
CA GLU A 596 10.06 -11.86 29.38
C GLU A 596 10.68 -11.65 30.76
N ASP A 597 10.55 -12.67 31.62
CA ASP A 597 11.16 -12.66 32.96
C ASP A 597 12.64 -12.98 32.85
N VAL A 598 13.46 -12.19 33.55
CA VAL A 598 14.92 -12.32 33.59
C VAL A 598 15.42 -11.94 34.98
N ASP A 599 16.52 -12.56 35.42
CA ASP A 599 17.12 -12.26 36.72
C ASP A 599 18.32 -11.32 36.62
N GLU A 600 18.91 -11.24 35.43
CA GLU A 600 20.15 -10.50 35.20
C GLU A 600 20.06 -9.55 33.99
N TRP A 601 20.61 -8.36 34.12
CA TRP A 601 20.72 -7.38 33.03
C TRP A 601 21.50 -7.89 31.81
N SER A 602 22.38 -8.88 32.00
CA SER A 602 23.11 -9.53 30.91
C SER A 602 22.24 -10.46 30.09
N GLU A 603 21.25 -11.10 30.70
CA GLU A 603 20.26 -11.96 30.01
C GLU A 603 19.30 -11.11 29.18
N MET A 604 18.75 -10.06 29.78
CA MET A 604 17.92 -9.11 29.08
C MET A 604 18.65 -8.52 27.85
N MET A 605 19.88 -8.05 28.04
CA MET A 605 20.68 -7.47 26.96
C MET A 605 20.91 -8.47 25.83
N TRP A 606 21.19 -9.74 26.17
CA TRP A 606 21.34 -10.81 25.17
C TRP A 606 20.06 -11.08 24.41
N ALA A 607 18.95 -11.17 25.09
CA ALA A 607 17.63 -11.40 24.48
C ALA A 607 17.25 -10.26 23.53
N VAL A 608 17.38 -9.01 23.98
CA VAL A 608 17.09 -7.82 23.14
C VAL A 608 17.98 -7.75 21.90
N ILE A 609 19.29 -8.05 22.02
CA ILE A 609 20.21 -8.06 20.87
C ILE A 609 19.79 -9.14 19.85
N ASN A 610 19.38 -10.32 20.29
CA ASN A 610 18.88 -11.36 19.37
C ASN A 610 17.57 -10.96 18.69
N LYS A 611 16.68 -10.27 19.39
CA LYS A 611 15.45 -9.72 18.78
C LYS A 611 15.80 -8.62 17.76
N LEU A 612 16.74 -7.73 18.06
CA LEU A 612 17.24 -6.74 17.11
C LEU A 612 17.92 -7.38 15.90
N PHE A 613 18.68 -8.44 16.09
CA PHE A 613 19.25 -9.22 14.99
C PHE A 613 18.18 -9.80 14.08
N ALA A 614 17.10 -10.34 14.64
CA ALA A 614 15.98 -10.86 13.88
C ALA A 614 15.23 -9.78 13.08
N ILE A 615 15.18 -8.54 13.59
CA ILE A 615 14.57 -7.38 12.91
C ILE A 615 15.42 -6.96 11.69
N ASN A 616 16.73 -6.71 11.90
CA ASN A 616 17.64 -6.35 10.81
C ASN A 616 19.10 -6.72 11.15
N PRO A 617 19.59 -7.86 10.67
CA PRO A 617 20.94 -8.32 10.98
C PRO A 617 22.06 -7.41 10.45
N VAL A 618 21.79 -6.67 9.37
CA VAL A 618 22.83 -5.85 8.70
C VAL A 618 23.40 -4.79 9.64
N ILE A 619 22.55 -4.16 10.46
CA ILE A 619 22.96 -3.10 11.39
C ILE A 619 23.98 -3.61 12.38
N LEU A 620 23.79 -4.80 12.96
CA LEU A 620 24.76 -5.37 13.92
C LEU A 620 26.06 -5.80 13.23
N TYR A 621 26.01 -6.27 11.97
CA TYR A 621 27.22 -6.54 11.20
C TYR A 621 28.01 -5.26 10.88
N GLU A 622 27.33 -4.15 10.58
CA GLU A 622 27.98 -2.86 10.36
C GLU A 622 28.63 -2.33 11.65
N GLU A 623 27.92 -2.45 12.78
CA GLU A 623 28.50 -2.11 14.10
C GLU A 623 29.73 -2.95 14.43
N ALA A 624 29.70 -4.26 14.17
CA ALA A 624 30.84 -5.14 14.38
C ALA A 624 32.03 -4.81 13.47
N LYS A 625 31.81 -4.35 12.24
CA LYS A 625 32.85 -3.96 11.28
C LYS A 625 33.41 -2.57 11.56
N SER A 626 32.64 -1.68 12.19
CA SER A 626 33.03 -0.28 12.38
C SER A 626 34.25 -0.10 13.32
N ASN A 627 34.62 -1.11 14.09
CA ASN A 627 35.65 -1.09 15.13
C ASN A 627 35.55 0.10 16.14
N LYS A 628 34.39 0.76 16.17
CA LYS A 628 34.15 1.93 17.04
C LYS A 628 33.76 1.54 18.46
N ASN A 629 33.40 0.29 18.68
CA ASN A 629 33.00 -0.20 19.99
C ASN A 629 33.60 -1.58 20.26
N VAL A 630 33.75 -1.91 21.55
CA VAL A 630 34.31 -3.18 22.03
C VAL A 630 33.23 -4.24 22.29
N TRP A 631 31.98 -3.94 21.96
CA TRP A 631 30.85 -4.80 22.30
C TRP A 631 30.53 -5.81 21.22
N PHE A 632 30.67 -5.42 19.94
CA PHE A 632 30.47 -6.28 18.80
C PHE A 632 31.79 -6.57 18.07
N SER A 633 31.95 -7.77 17.53
CA SER A 633 33.14 -8.20 16.81
C SER A 633 32.74 -9.14 15.66
N THR A 634 33.52 -9.10 14.57
CA THR A 634 33.41 -10.05 13.46
C THR A 634 34.14 -11.37 13.74
N THR A 635 34.95 -11.44 14.80
CA THR A 635 35.69 -12.63 15.21
C THR A 635 35.52 -12.89 16.71
N GLU A 636 35.72 -14.12 17.14
CA GLU A 636 35.75 -14.50 18.56
C GLU A 636 37.03 -13.98 19.22
N ALA A 637 37.04 -12.71 19.60
CA ALA A 637 38.22 -12.03 20.16
C ALA A 637 38.61 -12.54 21.55
N SER A 638 37.73 -13.21 22.30
CA SER A 638 37.99 -13.89 23.56
C SER A 638 36.84 -14.82 23.96
N LYS A 639 37.06 -15.72 24.94
CA LYS A 639 36.03 -16.61 25.52
C LYS A 639 34.81 -15.90 26.13
N HIS A 640 34.83 -14.58 26.24
CA HIS A 640 33.70 -13.80 26.77
C HIS A 640 32.75 -13.34 25.69
N TYR A 641 33.08 -13.52 24.41
CA TYR A 641 32.19 -13.21 23.30
C TYR A 641 31.26 -14.37 23.04
N LYS A 642 29.95 -14.06 22.98
CA LYS A 642 28.90 -14.99 22.58
C LYS A 642 28.63 -14.82 21.10
N LYS A 643 28.49 -15.93 20.38
CA LYS A 643 28.16 -15.95 18.94
C LYS A 643 26.69 -15.64 18.77
N ILE A 644 26.35 -14.55 18.05
CA ILE A 644 24.99 -14.23 17.60
C ILE A 644 24.71 -15.00 16.29
N ALA A 645 25.63 -14.86 15.33
CA ALA A 645 25.59 -15.52 14.03
C ALA A 645 27.00 -15.74 13.50
N GLU A 646 27.15 -16.34 12.32
CA GLU A 646 28.46 -16.53 11.71
C GLU A 646 29.11 -15.17 11.39
N GLY A 647 30.32 -14.93 11.90
CA GLY A 647 31.00 -13.64 11.75
C GLY A 647 30.37 -12.49 12.54
N LEU A 648 29.58 -12.79 13.59
CA LEU A 648 29.01 -11.77 14.47
C LEU A 648 28.98 -12.26 15.91
N TYR A 649 29.70 -11.53 16.79
CA TYR A 649 29.87 -11.85 18.19
C TYR A 649 29.58 -10.64 19.08
N TYR A 650 29.04 -10.89 20.28
CA TYR A 650 28.74 -9.88 21.29
C TYR A 650 29.36 -10.26 22.64
N CYS A 651 29.93 -9.27 23.34
CA CYS A 651 30.54 -9.45 24.66
C CYS A 651 29.60 -8.94 25.79
N PRO A 652 28.85 -9.80 26.49
CA PRO A 652 27.88 -9.37 27.50
C PRO A 652 28.50 -8.98 28.85
N SER A 653 29.73 -9.41 29.16
CA SER A 653 30.24 -9.47 30.53
C SER A 653 31.05 -8.27 30.99
N ARG A 654 31.26 -7.23 30.16
CA ARG A 654 32.17 -6.11 30.48
C ARG A 654 31.49 -4.74 30.67
N SER A 655 30.19 -4.69 30.88
CA SER A 655 29.51 -3.42 31.04
C SER A 655 28.70 -3.31 32.32
N SER A 656 28.80 -2.16 32.98
CA SER A 656 27.84 -1.75 34.01
C SER A 656 26.42 -1.63 33.42
N THR A 657 25.40 -1.63 34.27
CA THR A 657 24.01 -1.40 33.82
C THR A 657 23.90 -0.08 33.04
N TRP A 658 24.56 0.98 33.52
CA TRP A 658 24.64 2.26 32.80
C TRP A 658 25.17 2.12 31.36
N ASN A 659 26.28 1.38 31.18
CA ASN A 659 26.81 1.17 29.83
C ASN A 659 25.89 0.33 28.95
N LYS A 660 25.17 -0.64 29.54
CA LYS A 660 24.15 -1.44 28.80
C LYS A 660 23.03 -0.55 28.27
N MET A 661 22.55 0.37 29.09
CA MET A 661 21.50 1.34 28.67
C MET A 661 22.02 2.26 27.54
N ALA A 662 23.25 2.75 27.66
CA ALA A 662 23.85 3.57 26.61
C ALA A 662 24.00 2.82 25.27
N ILE A 663 24.38 1.54 25.32
CA ILE A 663 24.47 0.67 24.14
C ILE A 663 23.07 0.48 23.53
N LEU A 664 22.05 0.17 24.34
CA LEU A 664 20.68 -0.01 23.88
C LEU A 664 20.13 1.27 23.26
N LYS A 665 20.31 2.43 23.88
CA LYS A 665 19.91 3.73 23.29
C LYS A 665 20.57 3.97 21.92
N ASN A 666 21.85 3.64 21.78
CA ASN A 666 22.53 3.75 20.49
C ASN A 666 21.98 2.76 19.46
N LEU A 667 21.77 1.49 19.83
CA LEU A 667 21.19 0.49 18.95
C LEU A 667 19.77 0.89 18.52
N PHE A 668 18.91 1.32 19.46
CA PHE A 668 17.56 1.74 19.15
C PHE A 668 17.53 2.89 18.14
N ARG A 669 18.46 3.85 18.25
CA ARG A 669 18.64 4.92 17.26
C ARG A 669 19.03 4.37 15.88
N LEU A 670 19.97 3.43 15.80
CA LEU A 670 20.40 2.81 14.54
C LEU A 670 19.29 2.00 13.89
N TYR A 671 18.48 1.31 14.70
CA TYR A 671 17.33 0.56 14.26
C TYR A 671 16.09 1.43 14.01
N GLN A 672 16.15 2.73 14.32
CA GLN A 672 15.03 3.67 14.28
C GLN A 672 13.83 3.20 15.11
N LEU A 673 14.13 2.56 16.26
CA LEU A 673 13.15 2.12 17.26
C LEU A 673 12.94 3.22 18.30
N ASP A 674 11.75 3.25 18.91
CA ASP A 674 11.45 4.13 20.02
C ASP A 674 12.08 3.56 21.30
N GLU A 675 12.73 4.40 22.09
CA GLU A 675 13.32 3.97 23.35
C GLU A 675 12.25 3.51 24.37
N ASP A 676 11.00 3.94 24.20
CA ASP A 676 9.85 3.49 25.02
C ASP A 676 9.34 2.09 24.64
N ASP A 677 9.77 1.53 23.49
CA ASP A 677 9.49 0.14 23.13
C ASP A 677 10.21 -0.88 24.03
N LEU A 678 11.14 -0.42 24.88
CA LEU A 678 11.86 -1.27 25.83
C LEU A 678 11.66 -0.74 27.26
N GLN A 679 11.03 -1.54 28.12
CA GLN A 679 10.74 -1.22 29.51
C GLN A 679 11.32 -2.30 30.41
N PHE A 680 11.64 -1.93 31.66
CA PHE A 680 12.26 -2.80 32.65
C PHE A 680 11.42 -2.82 33.94
N GLY A 681 11.00 -4.01 34.36
CA GLY A 681 10.45 -4.24 35.68
C GLY A 681 11.59 -4.43 36.68
N LEU A 682 11.69 -3.54 37.67
CA LEU A 682 12.77 -3.54 38.66
C LEU A 682 12.30 -4.21 39.93
N LYS A 683 13.17 -5.03 40.57
CA LYS A 683 12.87 -5.59 41.90
C LYS A 683 12.76 -4.45 42.91
N PRO A 684 11.78 -4.51 43.84
CA PRO A 684 11.65 -3.51 44.88
C PRO A 684 12.95 -3.30 45.66
N ILE A 685 13.24 -2.05 46.00
CA ILE A 685 14.39 -1.75 46.86
C ILE A 685 14.04 -2.33 48.23
N LYS A 686 14.73 -3.37 48.69
CA LYS A 686 14.60 -3.81 50.09
C LYS A 686 15.01 -2.62 50.96
N GLN A 687 14.00 -2.07 51.65
CA GLN A 687 14.23 -1.08 52.72
C GLN A 687 15.11 -1.62 53.78
#